data_ae58309f7ef48e7d582b2d5f4250f0fb
#
_entry.id   ae58309f7ef48e7d582b2d5f4250f0fb
#
_cell.length_a   1.000
_cell.length_b   1.000
_cell.length_c   1.000
_cell.angle_alpha   90.00
_cell.angle_beta   90.00
_cell.angle_gamma   90.00
#
_symmetry.space_group_name_H-M   'P 1'
#
loop_
_entity.id
_entity.type
_entity.pdbx_description
1 polymer ?
#
loop_
_entity_poly.entity_id
_entity_poly.type
_entity_poly.pdbx_seq_one_letter_code
_entity_poly.pdbx_strand_id
1 'polypeptide(L)'
;MIELKNITKTYKTGKVGVAALQGVSLTIGQGEFVAIMGPSGSGKSTLLHLLSFLDRPDSGQYYLGGKKVTGLNDDQLAILRNHLIGFIFQQFHLLPRVTSLENAELPLIYAGKRHLKEKAAEKIKSVGLSGRAHHRPNELSGGEQQRVAIARSLVNEPPLILADEPTGNLDTKSQNEIMAILEELNRQGKTIIMVTHEEEVAKYAKRIIKMRDGKIVSDEKMKGKDTQPVPANISIAAILSEGSSNIKRAELADHFKQAFWSIISHKMRSMLSMLGILIGVAAVIAMLALGQGAKESISQTLASLGSNLLTVRSGSHRLHGVAMEAGAVTRFNFQDVDAIAKIPGVKRVSPTVSGRAQLVYANQNWNTQVQGVGAGYGEMRASMPTIGRFFTEDELKTRKRVVLIGTTVAKELFGQDNPIDSSIKVNRIIFQVIGVLPAKGANMWHDQDDLIIIPVTTAMYRVLGKEYVDTIDIEVGGALLMDEVQEAIKEAIIKRRRLNKESENSFEIRNMADIQETLVKTTQTMTWLLGSIAAISLLVGGIGIMNIMLVSVTERTREIGLRKAIGAHDSDIMAQFLIESVVMTFSGGIAGVLFGSGIALLMAVLAGWTIKISTSSILLATTFSVIIGLIFGLWPARQAAKLNPIEALRYE
;
A
#
# COMPACT_ATOMS: atom_id res chain seq x y z
N MET A 1 52.49 2.22 -12.80
CA MET A 1 51.03 2.27 -12.76
C MET A 1 50.52 2.03 -11.35
N ILE A 2 50.93 0.95 -10.69
CA ILE A 2 50.52 0.55 -9.32
C ILE A 2 51.75 0.61 -8.41
N GLU A 3 51.63 1.20 -7.20
CA GLU A 3 52.67 1.21 -6.19
C GLU A 3 52.06 0.91 -4.83
N LEU A 4 52.49 -0.18 -4.20
CA LEU A 4 52.15 -0.58 -2.85
C LEU A 4 53.34 -0.35 -1.91
N LYS A 5 53.12 0.29 -0.78
CA LYS A 5 54.17 0.56 0.24
C LYS A 5 53.75 -0.02 1.58
N ASN A 6 54.41 -1.06 2.03
CA ASN A 6 54.31 -1.66 3.34
C ASN A 6 52.85 -2.04 3.70
N ILE A 7 52.15 -2.69 2.79
CA ILE A 7 50.74 -3.10 2.92
C ILE A 7 50.60 -4.26 3.93
N THR A 8 49.72 -4.10 4.89
CA THR A 8 49.34 -5.19 5.82
C THR A 8 47.84 -5.45 5.74
N LYS A 9 47.46 -6.71 5.94
CA LYS A 9 46.06 -7.12 6.06
C LYS A 9 45.92 -8.29 6.99
N THR A 10 44.99 -8.18 7.97
CA THR A 10 44.68 -9.23 8.95
C THR A 10 43.20 -9.50 8.94
N TYR A 11 42.80 -10.73 8.74
CA TYR A 11 41.39 -11.14 8.88
C TYR A 11 41.15 -11.73 10.26
N LYS A 12 40.04 -11.32 10.89
CA LYS A 12 39.61 -11.85 12.19
C LYS A 12 38.61 -12.98 11.97
N THR A 13 38.97 -14.20 12.35
CA THR A 13 38.07 -15.35 12.36
C THR A 13 37.77 -15.70 13.81
N GLY A 14 36.64 -15.20 14.33
CA GLY A 14 36.33 -15.28 15.75
C GLY A 14 37.34 -14.51 16.61
N LYS A 15 38.06 -15.22 17.52
CA LYS A 15 39.10 -14.64 18.40
C LYS A 15 40.52 -14.68 17.83
N VAL A 16 40.71 -15.33 16.67
CA VAL A 16 42.03 -15.50 16.06
C VAL A 16 42.23 -14.52 14.91
N GLY A 17 43.28 -13.77 14.91
CA GLY A 17 43.71 -12.90 13.81
C GLY A 17 44.69 -13.63 12.89
N VAL A 18 44.34 -13.77 11.61
CA VAL A 18 45.22 -14.35 10.57
C VAL A 18 45.80 -13.21 9.73
N ALA A 19 47.11 -13.01 9.85
CA ALA A 19 47.82 -12.01 9.06
C ALA A 19 47.99 -12.52 7.63
N ALA A 20 47.15 -12.07 6.71
CA ALA A 20 47.15 -12.47 5.31
C ALA A 20 48.21 -11.75 4.48
N LEU A 21 48.54 -10.51 4.82
CA LEU A 21 49.65 -9.76 4.22
C LEU A 21 50.50 -9.08 5.33
N GLN A 22 51.83 -9.17 5.20
CA GLN A 22 52.79 -8.73 6.18
C GLN A 22 53.83 -7.77 5.62
N GLY A 23 53.42 -6.53 5.34
CA GLY A 23 54.35 -5.48 4.86
C GLY A 23 54.72 -5.63 3.37
N VAL A 24 53.77 -5.96 2.51
CA VAL A 24 54.00 -6.14 1.10
C VAL A 24 54.27 -4.78 0.43
N SER A 25 55.42 -4.70 -0.28
CA SER A 25 55.77 -3.57 -1.15
C SER A 25 55.98 -4.09 -2.58
N LEU A 26 55.31 -3.45 -3.52
CA LEU A 26 55.29 -3.92 -4.93
C LEU A 26 55.02 -2.76 -5.87
N THR A 27 55.76 -2.71 -6.97
CA THR A 27 55.53 -1.74 -8.06
C THR A 27 55.27 -2.51 -9.35
N ILE A 28 54.14 -2.18 -10.04
CA ILE A 28 53.78 -2.76 -11.33
C ILE A 28 53.68 -1.63 -12.35
N GLY A 29 54.42 -1.75 -13.43
CA GLY A 29 54.43 -0.84 -14.57
C GLY A 29 53.16 -0.97 -15.42
N GLN A 30 52.94 0.00 -16.28
CA GLN A 30 51.88 -0.09 -17.29
C GLN A 30 52.26 -1.04 -18.41
N GLY A 31 51.29 -1.85 -18.89
CA GLY A 31 51.53 -2.84 -19.94
C GLY A 31 52.28 -4.10 -19.47
N GLU A 32 52.62 -4.20 -18.16
CA GLU A 32 53.20 -5.43 -17.63
C GLU A 32 52.19 -6.57 -17.60
N PHE A 33 52.65 -7.78 -17.88
CA PHE A 33 51.94 -9.02 -17.60
C PHE A 33 52.63 -9.74 -16.44
N VAL A 34 52.01 -9.72 -15.27
CA VAL A 34 52.56 -10.24 -14.01
C VAL A 34 51.77 -11.46 -13.55
N ALA A 35 52.47 -12.54 -13.23
CA ALA A 35 51.92 -13.68 -12.54
C ALA A 35 52.30 -13.64 -11.04
N ILE A 36 51.32 -13.77 -10.14
CA ILE A 36 51.53 -13.91 -8.70
C ILE A 36 51.34 -15.38 -8.36
N MET A 37 52.40 -16.03 -7.90
CA MET A 37 52.41 -17.45 -7.56
C MET A 37 52.66 -17.70 -6.08
N GLY A 38 52.29 -18.87 -5.59
CA GLY A 38 52.58 -19.34 -4.26
C GLY A 38 51.60 -20.41 -3.79
N PRO A 39 51.85 -21.11 -2.68
CA PRO A 39 50.98 -22.14 -2.14
C PRO A 39 49.64 -21.55 -1.69
N SER A 40 48.64 -22.41 -1.47
CA SER A 40 47.35 -21.99 -0.87
C SER A 40 47.60 -21.33 0.50
N GLY A 41 46.89 -20.23 0.77
CA GLY A 41 47.07 -19.46 2.01
C GLY A 41 48.24 -18.45 2.03
N SER A 42 49.02 -18.34 0.97
CA SER A 42 50.16 -17.40 0.92
C SER A 42 49.78 -15.91 0.79
N GLY A 43 48.50 -15.55 0.70
CA GLY A 43 48.03 -14.17 0.58
C GLY A 43 47.76 -13.66 -0.84
N LYS A 44 47.86 -14.49 -1.87
CA LYS A 44 47.70 -14.11 -3.30
C LYS A 44 46.34 -13.47 -3.59
N SER A 45 45.27 -14.15 -3.30
CA SER A 45 43.91 -13.63 -3.53
C SER A 45 43.61 -12.39 -2.67
N THR A 46 44.18 -12.33 -1.45
CA THR A 46 44.09 -11.12 -0.60
C THR A 46 44.77 -9.93 -1.26
N LEU A 47 45.97 -10.14 -1.83
CA LEU A 47 46.68 -9.08 -2.59
C LEU A 47 45.85 -8.65 -3.80
N LEU A 48 45.27 -9.60 -4.53
CA LEU A 48 44.44 -9.32 -5.72
C LEU A 48 43.16 -8.54 -5.34
N HIS A 49 42.54 -8.89 -4.19
CA HIS A 49 41.36 -8.17 -3.68
C HIS A 49 41.70 -6.72 -3.28
N LEU A 50 42.88 -6.47 -2.72
CA LEU A 50 43.36 -5.11 -2.44
C LEU A 50 43.62 -4.32 -3.71
N LEU A 51 44.27 -4.95 -4.68
CA LEU A 51 44.56 -4.35 -6.00
C LEU A 51 43.28 -3.99 -6.76
N SER A 52 42.21 -4.77 -6.57
CA SER A 52 40.91 -4.56 -7.21
C SER A 52 39.99 -3.59 -6.44
N PHE A 53 40.42 -3.02 -5.31
CA PHE A 53 39.57 -2.20 -4.42
C PHE A 53 38.34 -2.95 -3.86
N LEU A 54 38.39 -4.28 -3.87
CA LEU A 54 37.37 -5.08 -3.20
C LEU A 54 37.56 -5.10 -1.69
N ASP A 55 38.82 -4.94 -1.23
CA ASP A 55 39.19 -4.84 0.17
C ASP A 55 40.08 -3.63 0.43
N ARG A 56 40.26 -3.30 1.68
CA ARG A 56 41.10 -2.18 2.14
C ARG A 56 42.27 -2.69 2.98
N PRO A 57 43.49 -2.14 2.82
CA PRO A 57 44.58 -2.48 3.70
C PRO A 57 44.34 -1.97 5.14
N ASP A 58 44.84 -2.70 6.12
CA ASP A 58 44.80 -2.27 7.51
C ASP A 58 45.83 -1.17 7.76
N SER A 59 47.01 -1.29 7.12
CA SER A 59 48.04 -0.26 7.11
C SER A 59 48.85 -0.24 5.81
N GLY A 60 49.64 0.79 5.62
CA GLY A 60 50.42 1.01 4.38
C GLY A 60 49.73 1.99 3.42
N GLN A 61 50.34 2.14 2.25
CA GLN A 61 49.88 3.11 1.24
C GLN A 61 49.77 2.43 -0.14
N TYR A 62 48.66 2.70 -0.80
CA TYR A 62 48.41 2.25 -2.17
C TYR A 62 48.25 3.46 -3.09
N TYR A 63 49.10 3.51 -4.12
CA TYR A 63 49.10 4.53 -5.16
C TYR A 63 48.71 3.92 -6.51
N LEU A 64 47.81 4.56 -7.26
CA LEU A 64 47.43 4.22 -8.60
C LEU A 64 47.68 5.45 -9.50
N GLY A 65 48.45 5.31 -10.57
CA GLY A 65 48.80 6.45 -11.44
C GLY A 65 49.45 7.62 -10.68
N GLY A 66 50.22 7.33 -9.60
CA GLY A 66 50.87 8.34 -8.75
C GLY A 66 49.95 9.00 -7.72
N LYS A 67 48.63 8.72 -7.69
CA LYS A 67 47.70 9.25 -6.71
C LYS A 67 47.39 8.23 -5.63
N LYS A 68 47.36 8.69 -4.36
CA LYS A 68 47.03 7.86 -3.22
C LYS A 68 45.52 7.52 -3.25
N VAL A 69 45.20 6.23 -3.23
CA VAL A 69 43.81 5.72 -3.20
C VAL A 69 43.39 5.21 -1.83
N THR A 70 44.34 5.09 -0.90
CA THR A 70 44.03 4.77 0.52
C THR A 70 43.24 5.90 1.14
N GLY A 71 42.03 5.63 1.68
CA GLY A 71 41.16 6.63 2.31
C GLY A 71 39.98 7.09 1.44
N LEU A 72 39.83 6.59 0.20
CA LEU A 72 38.62 6.80 -0.58
C LEU A 72 37.42 6.09 0.06
N ASN A 73 36.23 6.64 -0.11
CA ASN A 73 34.99 6.01 0.35
C ASN A 73 34.55 4.86 -0.59
N ASP A 74 33.53 4.07 -0.18
CA ASP A 74 33.09 2.88 -0.92
C ASP A 74 32.54 3.23 -2.31
N ASP A 75 31.83 4.36 -2.44
CA ASP A 75 31.32 4.83 -3.74
C ASP A 75 32.45 5.22 -4.69
N GLN A 76 33.48 5.91 -4.19
CA GLN A 76 34.66 6.25 -4.98
C GLN A 76 35.44 5.02 -5.43
N LEU A 77 35.56 4.02 -4.54
CA LEU A 77 36.18 2.74 -4.89
C LEU A 77 35.33 1.97 -5.91
N ALA A 78 34.01 2.02 -5.82
CA ALA A 78 33.11 1.41 -6.81
C ALA A 78 33.28 2.03 -8.20
N ILE A 79 33.38 3.37 -8.28
CA ILE A 79 33.65 4.08 -9.53
C ILE A 79 35.01 3.65 -10.14
N LEU A 80 36.07 3.59 -9.32
CA LEU A 80 37.39 3.17 -9.78
C LEU A 80 37.39 1.71 -10.24
N ARG A 81 36.71 0.81 -9.52
CA ARG A 81 36.55 -0.59 -9.97
C ARG A 81 35.89 -0.67 -11.34
N ASN A 82 34.78 0.04 -11.48
CA ASN A 82 34.02 0.00 -12.74
C ASN A 82 34.79 0.51 -13.96
N HIS A 83 35.59 1.58 -13.80
CA HIS A 83 36.24 2.25 -14.91
C HIS A 83 37.67 1.74 -15.19
N LEU A 84 38.39 1.35 -14.15
CA LEU A 84 39.83 1.04 -14.27
C LEU A 84 40.16 -0.45 -14.23
N ILE A 85 39.24 -1.28 -13.69
CA ILE A 85 39.55 -2.68 -13.42
C ILE A 85 38.57 -3.59 -14.15
N GLY A 86 39.15 -4.50 -14.96
CA GLY A 86 38.45 -5.69 -15.46
C GLY A 86 38.77 -6.87 -14.56
N PHE A 87 37.81 -7.38 -13.81
CA PHE A 87 38.04 -8.52 -12.92
C PHE A 87 37.52 -9.82 -13.53
N ILE A 88 38.40 -10.85 -13.57
CA ILE A 88 38.14 -12.21 -14.05
C ILE A 88 38.24 -13.13 -12.83
N PHE A 89 37.13 -13.70 -12.40
CA PHE A 89 37.06 -14.57 -11.24
C PHE A 89 37.38 -16.03 -11.57
N GLN A 90 37.84 -16.80 -10.60
CA GLN A 90 38.08 -18.23 -10.71
C GLN A 90 36.80 -19.02 -11.02
N GLN A 91 35.72 -18.71 -10.29
CA GLN A 91 34.37 -19.13 -10.64
C GLN A 91 33.74 -18.03 -11.47
N PHE A 92 33.24 -18.34 -12.64
CA PHE A 92 32.77 -17.36 -13.65
C PHE A 92 31.86 -16.26 -13.11
N HIS A 93 31.15 -16.52 -12.04
CA HIS A 93 30.21 -15.61 -11.39
C HIS A 93 29.32 -14.88 -12.40
N LEU A 94 28.68 -15.65 -13.28
CA LEU A 94 27.67 -15.12 -14.19
C LEU A 94 26.31 -15.14 -13.51
N LEU A 95 25.48 -14.16 -13.82
CA LEU A 95 24.08 -14.13 -13.38
C LEU A 95 23.31 -15.22 -14.14
N PRO A 96 22.76 -16.24 -13.48
CA PRO A 96 22.26 -17.45 -14.15
C PRO A 96 20.97 -17.22 -14.95
N ARG A 97 20.26 -16.10 -14.69
CA ARG A 97 18.94 -15.81 -15.28
C ARG A 97 18.97 -14.85 -16.45
N VAL A 98 20.11 -14.26 -16.74
CA VAL A 98 20.31 -13.32 -17.84
C VAL A 98 21.19 -13.94 -18.90
N THR A 99 21.09 -13.44 -20.12
CA THR A 99 21.87 -13.93 -21.26
C THR A 99 23.35 -13.58 -21.14
N SER A 100 24.19 -14.16 -22.03
CA SER A 100 25.60 -13.82 -22.15
C SER A 100 25.81 -12.33 -22.45
N LEU A 101 25.00 -11.78 -23.34
CA LEU A 101 25.03 -10.36 -23.68
C LEU A 101 24.67 -9.48 -22.47
N GLU A 102 23.58 -9.79 -21.79
CA GLU A 102 23.14 -9.05 -20.59
C GLU A 102 24.17 -9.15 -19.44
N ASN A 103 24.85 -10.31 -19.27
CA ASN A 103 25.98 -10.44 -18.34
C ASN A 103 27.14 -9.51 -18.72
N ALA A 104 27.46 -9.40 -20.00
CA ALA A 104 28.53 -8.51 -20.48
C ALA A 104 28.16 -7.02 -20.38
N GLU A 105 26.86 -6.66 -20.43
CA GLU A 105 26.37 -5.28 -20.31
C GLU A 105 26.43 -4.74 -18.87
N LEU A 106 26.49 -5.60 -17.84
CA LEU A 106 26.38 -5.19 -16.42
C LEU A 106 27.31 -4.02 -16.04
N PRO A 107 28.60 -3.99 -16.38
CA PRO A 107 29.47 -2.87 -16.01
C PRO A 107 29.07 -1.55 -16.69
N LEU A 108 28.49 -1.59 -17.90
CA LEU A 108 27.98 -0.39 -18.58
C LEU A 108 26.77 0.22 -17.86
N ILE A 109 25.93 -0.63 -17.27
CA ILE A 109 24.76 -0.17 -16.47
C ILE A 109 25.26 0.66 -15.29
N TYR A 110 26.22 0.13 -14.52
CA TYR A 110 26.76 0.84 -13.34
C TYR A 110 27.67 2.02 -13.70
N ALA A 111 28.17 2.09 -14.94
CA ALA A 111 28.86 3.27 -15.45
C ALA A 111 27.91 4.38 -15.95
N GLY A 112 26.57 4.14 -15.95
CA GLY A 112 25.60 5.05 -16.57
C GLY A 112 25.72 5.14 -18.10
N LYS A 113 26.39 4.18 -18.75
CA LYS A 113 26.73 4.14 -20.21
C LYS A 113 25.89 3.12 -20.98
N ARG A 114 24.68 2.85 -20.57
CA ARG A 114 23.80 1.84 -21.20
C ARG A 114 23.51 2.09 -22.68
N HIS A 115 23.56 3.34 -23.12
CA HIS A 115 23.42 3.68 -24.54
C HIS A 115 24.53 3.03 -25.42
N LEU A 116 25.60 2.55 -24.80
CA LEU A 116 26.72 1.84 -25.47
C LEU A 116 26.58 0.30 -25.42
N LYS A 117 25.37 -0.24 -25.28
CA LYS A 117 25.11 -1.70 -25.23
C LYS A 117 25.68 -2.47 -26.41
N GLU A 118 25.85 -1.82 -27.58
CA GLU A 118 26.47 -2.40 -28.75
C GLU A 118 27.96 -2.79 -28.49
N LYS A 119 28.66 -2.09 -27.59
CA LYS A 119 29.99 -2.48 -27.14
C LYS A 119 30.01 -3.86 -26.46
N ALA A 120 28.98 -4.21 -25.72
CA ALA A 120 28.89 -5.54 -25.09
C ALA A 120 28.79 -6.64 -26.16
N ALA A 121 27.98 -6.42 -27.19
CA ALA A 121 27.89 -7.35 -28.32
C ALA A 121 29.24 -7.48 -29.08
N GLU A 122 29.95 -6.36 -29.24
CA GLU A 122 31.29 -6.35 -29.83
C GLU A 122 32.29 -7.14 -28.96
N LYS A 123 32.29 -6.98 -27.64
CA LYS A 123 33.18 -7.74 -26.75
C LYS A 123 32.82 -9.23 -26.71
N ILE A 124 31.52 -9.60 -26.74
CA ILE A 124 31.08 -11.00 -26.89
C ILE A 124 31.59 -11.59 -28.21
N LYS A 125 31.56 -10.82 -29.29
CA LYS A 125 32.13 -11.22 -30.59
C LYS A 125 33.67 -11.39 -30.54
N SER A 126 34.36 -10.46 -29.86
CA SER A 126 35.84 -10.49 -29.76
C SER A 126 36.37 -11.72 -29.00
N VAL A 127 35.57 -12.31 -28.11
CA VAL A 127 35.91 -13.56 -27.41
C VAL A 127 35.38 -14.83 -28.12
N GLY A 128 34.91 -14.71 -29.37
CA GLY A 128 34.48 -15.84 -30.19
C GLY A 128 33.08 -16.39 -29.85
N LEU A 129 32.21 -15.60 -29.25
CA LEU A 129 30.89 -16.04 -28.79
C LEU A 129 29.71 -15.39 -29.54
N SER A 130 29.88 -14.98 -30.80
CA SER A 130 28.83 -14.33 -31.60
C SER A 130 27.53 -15.13 -31.65
N GLY A 131 27.61 -16.45 -31.82
CA GLY A 131 26.43 -17.35 -31.85
C GLY A 131 25.85 -17.69 -30.50
N ARG A 132 26.45 -17.23 -29.38
CA ARG A 132 26.05 -17.55 -28.01
C ARG A 132 25.58 -16.33 -27.21
N ALA A 133 25.44 -15.17 -27.86
CA ALA A 133 25.06 -13.91 -27.19
C ALA A 133 23.75 -14.00 -26.41
N HIS A 134 22.78 -14.76 -26.90
CA HIS A 134 21.43 -14.92 -26.28
C HIS A 134 21.30 -16.16 -25.40
N HIS A 135 22.35 -16.98 -25.26
CA HIS A 135 22.35 -18.16 -24.38
C HIS A 135 22.53 -17.73 -22.93
N ARG A 136 21.94 -18.51 -22.02
CA ARG A 136 22.12 -18.34 -20.57
C ARG A 136 23.32 -19.17 -20.08
N PRO A 137 23.89 -18.85 -18.90
CA PRO A 137 25.05 -19.55 -18.38
C PRO A 137 24.90 -21.08 -18.29
N ASN A 138 23.73 -21.60 -17.98
CA ASN A 138 23.44 -23.03 -17.92
C ASN A 138 23.41 -23.73 -19.31
N GLU A 139 23.42 -22.96 -20.37
CA GLU A 139 23.45 -23.45 -21.76
C GLU A 139 24.86 -23.37 -22.39
N LEU A 140 25.87 -22.98 -21.58
CA LEU A 140 27.25 -22.76 -21.99
C LEU A 140 28.19 -23.74 -21.30
N SER A 141 29.25 -24.16 -22.02
CA SER A 141 30.38 -24.88 -21.41
C SER A 141 31.18 -23.97 -20.47
N GLY A 142 31.99 -24.56 -19.57
CA GLY A 142 32.85 -23.80 -18.66
C GLY A 142 33.77 -22.79 -19.36
N GLY A 143 34.39 -23.18 -20.46
CA GLY A 143 35.24 -22.29 -21.28
C GLY A 143 34.43 -21.17 -21.93
N GLU A 144 33.19 -21.43 -22.38
CA GLU A 144 32.32 -20.39 -22.93
C GLU A 144 31.86 -19.43 -21.82
N GLN A 145 31.54 -19.93 -20.62
CA GLN A 145 31.21 -19.09 -19.47
C GLN A 145 32.37 -18.18 -19.06
N GLN A 146 33.59 -18.67 -19.07
CA GLN A 146 34.77 -17.87 -18.77
C GLN A 146 35.00 -16.79 -19.85
N ARG A 147 34.79 -17.10 -21.13
CA ARG A 147 34.84 -16.10 -22.19
C ARG A 147 33.77 -15.01 -22.03
N VAL A 148 32.57 -15.36 -21.56
CA VAL A 148 31.57 -14.34 -21.21
C VAL A 148 32.04 -13.47 -20.04
N ALA A 149 32.65 -14.05 -18.98
CA ALA A 149 33.21 -13.30 -17.86
C ALA A 149 34.36 -12.37 -18.31
N ILE A 150 35.20 -12.80 -19.28
CA ILE A 150 36.22 -11.97 -19.90
C ILE A 150 35.56 -10.82 -20.69
N ALA A 151 34.57 -11.11 -21.54
CA ALA A 151 33.87 -10.06 -22.28
C ALA A 151 33.26 -9.00 -21.35
N ARG A 152 32.66 -9.46 -20.23
CA ARG A 152 32.15 -8.58 -19.16
C ARG A 152 33.26 -7.69 -18.59
N SER A 153 34.42 -8.26 -18.28
CA SER A 153 35.54 -7.50 -17.72
C SER A 153 36.11 -6.45 -18.67
N LEU A 154 35.91 -6.60 -20.00
CA LEU A 154 36.48 -5.74 -21.04
C LEU A 154 35.54 -4.63 -21.52
N VAL A 155 34.28 -4.67 -21.21
CA VAL A 155 33.25 -3.81 -21.83
C VAL A 155 33.48 -2.31 -21.60
N ASN A 156 34.02 -1.94 -20.42
CA ASN A 156 34.42 -0.55 -20.07
C ASN A 156 35.82 -0.20 -20.52
N GLU A 157 36.51 -1.10 -21.26
CA GLU A 157 37.87 -0.91 -21.78
C GLU A 157 38.91 -0.61 -20.68
N PRO A 158 38.91 -1.33 -19.56
CA PRO A 158 39.80 -1.02 -18.45
C PRO A 158 41.26 -1.11 -18.81
N PRO A 159 42.13 -0.26 -18.25
CA PRO A 159 43.59 -0.34 -18.44
C PRO A 159 44.25 -1.48 -17.65
N LEU A 160 43.58 -1.99 -16.59
CA LEU A 160 44.08 -3.03 -15.71
C LEU A 160 43.12 -4.22 -15.70
N ILE A 161 43.65 -5.41 -15.97
CA ILE A 161 42.91 -6.68 -15.85
C ILE A 161 43.49 -7.48 -14.70
N LEU A 162 42.64 -7.89 -13.79
CA LEU A 162 42.96 -8.72 -12.63
C LEU A 162 42.30 -10.09 -12.83
N ALA A 163 43.05 -11.16 -12.83
CA ALA A 163 42.58 -12.53 -13.06
C ALA A 163 42.93 -13.42 -11.86
N ASP A 164 41.95 -13.95 -11.17
CA ASP A 164 42.11 -14.90 -10.06
C ASP A 164 41.90 -16.31 -10.61
N GLU A 165 42.99 -17.07 -10.80
CA GLU A 165 43.01 -18.44 -11.33
C GLU A 165 42.11 -18.63 -12.57
N PRO A 166 42.29 -17.86 -13.64
CA PRO A 166 41.30 -17.77 -14.74
C PRO A 166 41.10 -19.07 -15.52
N THR A 167 41.92 -20.07 -15.27
CA THR A 167 41.93 -21.37 -15.97
C THR A 167 41.69 -22.55 -15.07
N GLY A 168 41.64 -22.36 -13.73
CA GLY A 168 41.64 -23.44 -12.74
C GLY A 168 40.47 -24.42 -12.81
N ASN A 169 39.38 -24.09 -13.51
CA ASN A 169 38.18 -24.94 -13.67
C ASN A 169 37.95 -25.36 -15.13
N LEU A 170 38.97 -25.31 -15.98
CA LEU A 170 38.83 -25.53 -17.42
C LEU A 170 39.65 -26.72 -17.91
N ASP A 171 39.22 -27.32 -19.00
CA ASP A 171 40.00 -28.28 -19.77
C ASP A 171 41.18 -27.62 -20.46
N THR A 172 42.21 -28.39 -20.80
CA THR A 172 43.49 -27.88 -21.40
C THR A 172 43.27 -27.07 -22.68
N LYS A 173 42.27 -27.43 -23.49
CA LYS A 173 41.96 -26.68 -24.71
C LYS A 173 41.43 -25.29 -24.40
N SER A 174 40.41 -25.23 -23.52
CA SER A 174 39.82 -23.96 -23.07
C SER A 174 40.84 -23.11 -22.32
N GLN A 175 41.73 -23.72 -21.52
CA GLN A 175 42.85 -23.04 -20.85
C GLN A 175 43.74 -22.29 -21.86
N ASN A 176 44.20 -22.97 -22.91
CA ASN A 176 45.04 -22.36 -23.95
C ASN A 176 44.30 -21.23 -24.68
N GLU A 177 43.03 -21.39 -24.99
CA GLU A 177 42.22 -20.34 -25.62
C GLU A 177 42.12 -19.08 -24.72
N ILE A 178 41.87 -19.25 -23.41
CA ILE A 178 41.82 -18.14 -22.45
C ILE A 178 43.17 -17.43 -22.33
N MET A 179 44.27 -18.20 -22.23
CA MET A 179 45.61 -17.63 -22.15
C MET A 179 46.00 -16.87 -23.41
N ALA A 180 45.63 -17.35 -24.59
CA ALA A 180 45.81 -16.63 -25.84
C ALA A 180 45.06 -15.29 -25.89
N ILE A 181 43.83 -15.24 -25.36
CA ILE A 181 43.08 -13.98 -25.22
C ILE A 181 43.81 -13.00 -24.29
N LEU A 182 44.31 -13.46 -23.14
CA LEU A 182 45.04 -12.60 -22.19
C LEU A 182 46.37 -12.10 -22.79
N GLU A 183 47.13 -12.93 -23.51
CA GLU A 183 48.35 -12.48 -24.21
C GLU A 183 48.03 -11.43 -25.25
N GLU A 184 46.96 -11.60 -26.04
CA GLU A 184 46.56 -10.62 -27.04
C GLU A 184 46.16 -9.28 -26.39
N LEU A 185 45.43 -9.30 -25.29
CA LEU A 185 45.07 -8.09 -24.53
C LEU A 185 46.32 -7.38 -23.97
N ASN A 186 47.34 -8.13 -23.55
CA ASN A 186 48.62 -7.54 -23.13
C ASN A 186 49.38 -6.94 -24.29
N ARG A 187 49.37 -7.58 -25.47
CA ARG A 187 49.95 -7.00 -26.70
C ARG A 187 49.29 -5.68 -27.11
N GLN A 188 47.97 -5.55 -26.82
CA GLN A 188 47.24 -4.31 -27.02
C GLN A 188 47.51 -3.23 -25.94
N GLY A 189 48.48 -3.47 -25.03
CA GLY A 189 48.93 -2.52 -24.03
C GLY A 189 48.16 -2.59 -22.67
N LYS A 190 47.26 -3.55 -22.46
CA LYS A 190 46.60 -3.74 -21.17
C LYS A 190 47.58 -4.28 -20.13
N THR A 191 47.51 -3.77 -18.91
CA THR A 191 48.23 -4.31 -17.74
C THR A 191 47.46 -5.52 -17.22
N ILE A 192 48.14 -6.67 -17.05
CA ILE A 192 47.50 -7.89 -16.58
C ILE A 192 48.20 -8.37 -15.30
N ILE A 193 47.43 -8.62 -14.24
CA ILE A 193 47.92 -9.25 -13.03
C ILE A 193 47.09 -10.53 -12.83
N MET A 194 47.75 -11.66 -12.92
CA MET A 194 47.12 -12.97 -12.81
C MET A 194 47.63 -13.69 -11.57
N VAL A 195 46.72 -14.25 -10.78
CA VAL A 195 47.05 -15.17 -9.70
C VAL A 195 46.91 -16.59 -10.25
N THR A 196 47.90 -17.43 -10.00
CA THR A 196 47.86 -18.85 -10.35
C THR A 196 48.77 -19.65 -9.45
N HIS A 197 48.48 -20.93 -9.27
CA HIS A 197 49.38 -21.88 -8.64
C HIS A 197 50.03 -22.83 -9.67
N GLU A 198 49.64 -22.76 -10.95
CA GLU A 198 50.15 -23.59 -12.02
C GLU A 198 51.38 -22.93 -12.70
N GLU A 199 52.51 -23.62 -12.72
CA GLU A 199 53.74 -23.09 -13.35
C GLU A 199 53.63 -22.93 -14.85
N GLU A 200 52.85 -23.79 -15.53
CA GLU A 200 52.63 -23.69 -16.97
C GLU A 200 51.87 -22.42 -17.34
N VAL A 201 50.85 -22.07 -16.56
CA VAL A 201 50.07 -20.85 -16.74
C VAL A 201 50.91 -19.60 -16.43
N ALA A 202 51.76 -19.67 -15.43
CA ALA A 202 52.63 -18.54 -15.06
C ALA A 202 53.66 -18.22 -16.13
N LYS A 203 54.11 -19.17 -16.97
CA LYS A 203 55.03 -18.95 -18.07
C LYS A 203 54.54 -18.00 -19.17
N TYR A 204 53.22 -17.80 -19.27
CA TYR A 204 52.64 -16.79 -20.17
C TYR A 204 52.95 -15.35 -19.71
N ALA A 205 53.18 -15.12 -18.42
CA ALA A 205 53.52 -13.81 -17.90
C ALA A 205 54.97 -13.42 -18.22
N LYS A 206 55.22 -12.11 -18.21
CA LYS A 206 56.55 -11.52 -18.41
C LYS A 206 57.36 -11.34 -17.13
N ARG A 207 56.66 -11.41 -15.98
CA ARG A 207 57.23 -11.27 -14.63
C ARG A 207 56.48 -12.20 -13.68
N ILE A 208 57.20 -12.92 -12.85
CA ILE A 208 56.68 -13.84 -11.88
C ILE A 208 57.04 -13.37 -10.47
N ILE A 209 56.05 -13.17 -9.64
CA ILE A 209 56.19 -12.80 -8.22
C ILE A 209 55.76 -13.98 -7.38
N LYS A 210 56.68 -14.51 -6.56
CA LYS A 210 56.37 -15.62 -5.65
C LYS A 210 56.04 -15.10 -4.26
N MET A 211 54.92 -15.54 -3.72
CA MET A 211 54.46 -15.18 -2.39
C MET A 211 54.48 -16.40 -1.44
N ARG A 212 54.87 -16.18 -0.20
CA ARG A 212 54.80 -17.16 0.89
C ARG A 212 54.52 -16.45 2.22
N ASP A 213 53.59 -16.97 3.00
CA ASP A 213 53.25 -16.48 4.34
C ASP A 213 52.99 -14.95 4.42
N GLY A 214 52.29 -14.43 3.41
CA GLY A 214 51.90 -13.02 3.33
C GLY A 214 53.02 -12.08 2.90
N LYS A 215 54.17 -12.60 2.41
CA LYS A 215 55.34 -11.82 1.97
C LYS A 215 55.73 -12.19 0.52
N ILE A 216 56.38 -11.26 -0.19
CA ILE A 216 57.02 -11.52 -1.47
C ILE A 216 58.38 -12.16 -1.17
N VAL A 217 58.60 -13.33 -1.77
CA VAL A 217 59.84 -14.11 -1.61
C VAL A 217 60.78 -13.94 -2.79
N SER A 218 60.26 -13.93 -4.02
CA SER A 218 61.02 -13.62 -5.23
C SER A 218 60.21 -12.79 -6.22
N ASP A 219 60.92 -12.03 -7.06
CA ASP A 219 60.38 -11.16 -8.09
C ASP A 219 61.32 -11.27 -9.31
N GLU A 220 60.92 -12.08 -10.29
CA GLU A 220 61.76 -12.49 -11.41
C GLU A 220 61.17 -12.02 -12.73
N LYS A 221 61.95 -11.27 -13.53
CA LYS A 221 61.61 -10.93 -14.91
C LYS A 221 62.07 -12.05 -15.86
N MET A 222 61.18 -12.50 -16.72
CA MET A 222 61.46 -13.53 -17.72
C MET A 222 62.27 -12.93 -18.88
N LYS A 223 63.45 -13.51 -19.14
CA LYS A 223 64.36 -13.04 -20.21
C LYS A 223 63.71 -13.13 -21.61
N GLY A 224 63.82 -12.08 -22.40
CA GLY A 224 63.37 -12.05 -23.80
C GLY A 224 61.92 -11.59 -24.03
N LYS A 225 61.21 -11.13 -22.98
CA LYS A 225 59.85 -10.58 -23.08
C LYS A 225 59.83 -9.11 -22.65
N ASP A 226 60.46 -8.23 -23.41
CA ASP A 226 60.48 -6.80 -23.11
C ASP A 226 59.10 -6.16 -23.27
N THR A 227 58.76 -5.33 -22.30
CA THR A 227 57.55 -4.52 -22.29
C THR A 227 57.84 -3.13 -22.83
N GLN A 228 57.24 -2.74 -23.96
CA GLN A 228 57.26 -1.32 -24.34
C GLN A 228 56.28 -0.57 -23.43
N PRO A 229 56.73 0.46 -22.71
CA PRO A 229 55.84 1.26 -21.87
C PRO A 229 54.92 2.09 -22.76
N VAL A 230 53.61 1.82 -22.67
CA VAL A 230 52.56 2.66 -23.31
C VAL A 230 52.14 3.69 -22.29
N PRO A 231 52.36 4.99 -22.48
CA PRO A 231 51.93 6.01 -21.55
C PRO A 231 50.43 6.24 -21.66
N ALA A 232 49.62 5.78 -20.70
CA ALA A 232 48.26 6.24 -20.52
C ALA A 232 48.19 7.12 -19.27
N ASN A 233 47.80 8.35 -19.47
CA ASN A 233 47.55 9.31 -18.39
C ASN A 233 46.23 8.96 -17.72
N ILE A 234 46.27 8.17 -16.62
CA ILE A 234 45.09 7.83 -15.85
C ILE A 234 44.78 9.02 -14.91
N SER A 235 43.79 9.83 -15.27
CA SER A 235 43.33 10.92 -14.41
C SER A 235 42.24 10.43 -13.47
N ILE A 236 42.62 9.98 -12.27
CA ILE A 236 41.65 9.55 -11.21
C ILE A 236 40.67 10.66 -10.87
N ALA A 237 41.09 11.94 -10.86
CA ALA A 237 40.19 13.06 -10.58
C ALA A 237 39.06 13.23 -11.61
N ALA A 238 39.41 13.03 -12.91
CA ALA A 238 38.40 13.10 -13.97
C ALA A 238 37.38 11.93 -13.86
N ILE A 239 37.86 10.72 -13.56
CA ILE A 239 37.01 9.53 -13.40
C ILE A 239 36.05 9.72 -12.21
N LEU A 240 36.52 10.23 -11.06
CA LEU A 240 35.70 10.47 -9.90
C LEU A 240 34.68 11.59 -10.12
N SER A 241 34.98 12.60 -10.93
CA SER A 241 34.04 13.68 -11.27
C SER A 241 32.95 13.23 -12.25
N GLU A 242 33.23 12.33 -13.17
CA GLU A 242 32.25 11.76 -14.11
C GLU A 242 31.29 10.79 -13.42
N GLY A 243 31.74 10.03 -12.41
CA GLY A 243 30.95 9.00 -11.71
C GLY A 243 29.92 9.54 -10.72
N SER A 244 29.91 10.86 -10.43
CA SER A 244 28.99 11.50 -9.47
C SER A 244 27.60 11.84 -10.05
N SER A 245 27.16 11.18 -11.10
CA SER A 245 25.87 11.50 -11.71
C SER A 245 24.70 10.78 -11.02
N ASN A 246 23.68 11.56 -10.65
CA ASN A 246 22.38 11.12 -10.12
C ASN A 246 21.79 9.94 -10.87
N ILE A 247 21.08 9.06 -10.14
CA ILE A 247 20.24 7.97 -10.68
C ILE A 247 19.41 8.50 -11.85
N LYS A 248 19.74 8.11 -13.07
CA LYS A 248 19.03 8.57 -14.26
C LYS A 248 17.72 7.80 -14.41
N ARG A 249 16.67 8.44 -14.96
CA ARG A 249 15.35 7.81 -15.20
C ARG A 249 15.42 6.47 -15.95
N ALA A 250 16.45 6.27 -16.77
CA ALA A 250 16.69 5.02 -17.51
C ALA A 250 17.03 3.84 -16.57
N GLU A 251 17.75 4.09 -15.47
CA GLU A 251 18.11 3.08 -14.48
C GLU A 251 16.90 2.61 -13.67
N LEU A 252 15.96 3.52 -13.35
CA LEU A 252 14.71 3.17 -12.68
C LEU A 252 13.87 2.18 -13.49
N ALA A 253 13.75 2.38 -14.80
CA ALA A 253 13.02 1.46 -15.69
C ALA A 253 13.60 0.04 -15.68
N ASP A 254 14.93 -0.07 -15.55
CA ASP A 254 15.61 -1.37 -15.48
C ASP A 254 15.40 -2.07 -14.16
N HIS A 255 15.44 -1.33 -13.06
CA HIS A 255 15.11 -1.87 -11.75
C HIS A 255 13.65 -2.36 -11.70
N PHE A 256 12.71 -1.63 -12.33
CA PHE A 256 11.33 -2.09 -12.48
C PHE A 256 11.23 -3.38 -13.30
N LYS A 257 11.93 -3.48 -14.44
CA LYS A 257 11.95 -4.68 -15.25
C LYS A 257 12.53 -5.87 -14.49
N GLN A 258 13.64 -5.66 -13.78
CA GLN A 258 14.27 -6.69 -12.95
C GLN A 258 13.36 -7.12 -11.79
N ALA A 259 12.70 -6.18 -11.10
CA ALA A 259 11.74 -6.47 -10.05
C ALA A 259 10.57 -7.32 -10.57
N PHE A 260 10.01 -6.96 -11.71
CA PHE A 260 8.92 -7.71 -12.33
C PHE A 260 9.32 -9.14 -12.71
N TRP A 261 10.49 -9.33 -13.32
CA TRP A 261 11.02 -10.66 -13.62
C TRP A 261 11.34 -11.48 -12.37
N SER A 262 11.82 -10.85 -11.31
CA SER A 262 12.04 -11.48 -10.01
C SER A 262 10.75 -12.06 -9.41
N ILE A 263 9.67 -11.29 -9.46
CA ILE A 263 8.34 -11.70 -8.99
C ILE A 263 7.83 -12.92 -9.76
N ILE A 264 7.94 -12.91 -11.08
CA ILE A 264 7.48 -14.01 -11.94
C ILE A 264 8.32 -15.28 -11.74
N SER A 265 9.62 -15.13 -11.47
CA SER A 265 10.54 -16.26 -11.30
C SER A 265 10.32 -17.05 -10.01
N HIS A 266 9.78 -16.41 -8.95
CA HIS A 266 9.52 -17.04 -7.65
C HIS A 266 8.03 -16.96 -7.28
N LYS A 267 7.16 -17.48 -8.17
CA LYS A 267 5.70 -17.36 -8.09
C LYS A 267 5.12 -17.67 -6.71
N MET A 268 5.49 -18.80 -6.10
CA MET A 268 4.94 -19.20 -4.79
C MET A 268 5.31 -18.23 -3.68
N ARG A 269 6.56 -17.76 -3.65
CA ARG A 269 7.03 -16.81 -2.65
C ARG A 269 6.36 -15.44 -2.81
N SER A 270 6.35 -14.92 -4.04
CA SER A 270 5.73 -13.64 -4.37
C SER A 270 4.24 -13.66 -4.06
N MET A 271 3.55 -14.76 -4.41
CA MET A 271 2.12 -14.92 -4.13
C MET A 271 1.83 -14.94 -2.63
N LEU A 272 2.65 -15.64 -1.84
CA LEU A 272 2.50 -15.69 -0.38
C LEU A 272 2.76 -14.33 0.27
N SER A 273 3.76 -13.57 -0.22
CA SER A 273 4.05 -12.21 0.23
C SER A 273 2.90 -11.26 -0.09
N MET A 274 2.39 -11.33 -1.32
CA MET A 274 1.29 -10.48 -1.78
C MET A 274 -0.02 -10.80 -1.07
N LEU A 275 -0.24 -12.06 -0.62
CA LEU A 275 -1.46 -12.50 0.05
C LEU A 275 -1.72 -11.71 1.34
N GLY A 276 -0.70 -11.44 2.14
CA GLY A 276 -0.83 -10.63 3.36
C GLY A 276 -1.29 -9.21 3.07
N ILE A 277 -0.72 -8.57 2.04
CA ILE A 277 -1.13 -7.22 1.61
C ILE A 277 -2.51 -7.26 0.95
N LEU A 278 -2.79 -8.26 0.11
CA LEU A 278 -4.09 -8.44 -0.53
C LEU A 278 -5.20 -8.52 0.52
N ILE A 279 -5.07 -9.39 1.53
CA ILE A 279 -6.07 -9.54 2.59
C ILE A 279 -6.21 -8.23 3.39
N GLY A 280 -5.09 -7.58 3.76
CA GLY A 280 -5.12 -6.31 4.49
C GLY A 280 -5.82 -5.20 3.72
N VAL A 281 -5.48 -5.01 2.46
CA VAL A 281 -6.11 -3.99 1.58
C VAL A 281 -7.58 -4.32 1.30
N ALA A 282 -7.90 -5.60 1.05
CA ALA A 282 -9.28 -6.03 0.83
C ALA A 282 -10.16 -5.75 2.05
N ALA A 283 -9.65 -6.02 3.26
CA ALA A 283 -10.34 -5.70 4.50
C ALA A 283 -10.56 -4.18 4.65
N VAL A 284 -9.54 -3.35 4.38
CA VAL A 284 -9.68 -1.88 4.42
C VAL A 284 -10.77 -1.41 3.45
N ILE A 285 -10.75 -1.86 2.20
CA ILE A 285 -11.74 -1.46 1.18
C ILE A 285 -13.15 -1.90 1.59
N ALA A 286 -13.33 -3.15 2.00
CA ALA A 286 -14.64 -3.67 2.40
C ALA A 286 -15.20 -2.91 3.62
N MET A 287 -14.36 -2.62 4.63
CA MET A 287 -14.78 -1.90 5.83
C MET A 287 -15.12 -0.44 5.57
N LEU A 288 -14.32 0.27 4.77
CA LEU A 288 -14.60 1.66 4.40
C LEU A 288 -15.86 1.77 3.53
N ALA A 289 -16.08 0.82 2.62
CA ALA A 289 -17.25 0.78 1.77
C ALA A 289 -18.53 0.51 2.58
N LEU A 290 -18.47 -0.39 3.57
CA LEU A 290 -19.57 -0.68 4.49
C LEU A 290 -19.86 0.53 5.38
N GLY A 291 -18.84 1.15 5.97
CA GLY A 291 -18.99 2.33 6.83
C GLY A 291 -19.63 3.52 6.11
N GLN A 292 -19.20 3.78 4.87
CA GLN A 292 -19.80 4.84 4.04
C GLN A 292 -21.22 4.49 3.60
N GLY A 293 -21.49 3.24 3.24
CA GLY A 293 -22.84 2.77 2.91
C GLY A 293 -23.82 2.89 4.08
N ALA A 294 -23.40 2.48 5.28
CA ALA A 294 -24.19 2.62 6.49
C ALA A 294 -24.51 4.10 6.81
N LYS A 295 -23.50 4.99 6.69
CA LYS A 295 -23.70 6.44 6.89
C LYS A 295 -24.73 7.01 5.90
N GLU A 296 -24.64 6.64 4.64
CA GLU A 296 -25.56 7.08 3.60
C GLU A 296 -26.98 6.57 3.85
N SER A 297 -27.13 5.27 4.19
CA SER A 297 -28.44 4.67 4.52
C SER A 297 -29.10 5.34 5.72
N ILE A 298 -28.32 5.59 6.79
CA ILE A 298 -28.81 6.32 7.97
C ILE A 298 -29.24 7.73 7.56
N SER A 299 -28.43 8.44 6.77
CA SER A 299 -28.73 9.79 6.32
C SER A 299 -30.02 9.84 5.48
N GLN A 300 -30.21 8.89 4.57
CA GLN A 300 -31.44 8.79 3.75
C GLN A 300 -32.67 8.47 4.58
N THR A 301 -32.56 7.51 5.51
CA THR A 301 -33.66 7.16 6.42
C THR A 301 -34.07 8.37 7.28
N LEU A 302 -33.11 9.10 7.81
CA LEU A 302 -33.38 10.28 8.63
C LEU A 302 -33.93 11.46 7.81
N ALA A 303 -33.47 11.64 6.59
CA ALA A 303 -34.02 12.65 5.68
C ALA A 303 -35.51 12.40 5.38
N SER A 304 -35.92 11.13 5.27
CA SER A 304 -37.34 10.75 5.09
C SER A 304 -38.21 11.00 6.33
N LEU A 305 -37.60 11.10 7.53
CA LEU A 305 -38.31 11.39 8.79
C LEU A 305 -38.43 12.90 9.06
N GLY A 306 -37.73 13.76 8.33
CA GLY A 306 -37.66 15.22 8.54
C GLY A 306 -36.44 15.64 9.35
N SER A 307 -35.61 16.54 8.81
CA SER A 307 -34.28 16.86 9.36
C SER A 307 -34.28 17.79 10.58
N ASN A 308 -35.28 18.68 10.72
CA ASN A 308 -35.30 19.71 11.75
C ASN A 308 -36.55 19.58 12.61
N LEU A 309 -36.78 18.37 13.15
CA LEU A 309 -37.98 18.06 13.91
C LEU A 309 -37.69 17.87 15.39
N LEU A 310 -38.44 18.58 16.21
CA LEU A 310 -38.61 18.31 17.63
C LEU A 310 -39.95 17.62 17.83
N THR A 311 -39.97 16.55 18.63
CA THR A 311 -41.22 15.87 19.02
C THR A 311 -41.38 15.95 20.53
N VAL A 312 -42.42 16.62 20.96
CA VAL A 312 -42.81 16.68 22.37
C VAL A 312 -43.85 15.62 22.65
N ARG A 313 -43.61 14.80 23.66
CA ARG A 313 -44.53 13.76 24.10
C ARG A 313 -44.68 13.73 25.63
N SER A 314 -45.81 13.22 26.08
CA SER A 314 -46.05 13.00 27.51
C SER A 314 -45.08 11.95 28.05
N GLY A 315 -44.34 12.27 29.10
CA GLY A 315 -43.43 11.37 29.79
C GLY A 315 -44.13 10.50 30.83
N SER A 316 -43.47 9.45 31.29
CA SER A 316 -43.86 8.68 32.46
C SER A 316 -43.23 9.30 33.72
N HIS A 317 -44.03 9.73 34.67
CA HIS A 317 -43.53 10.25 35.96
C HIS A 317 -43.42 9.13 36.98
N ARG A 318 -42.36 9.12 37.78
CA ARG A 318 -42.24 8.24 38.95
C ARG A 318 -42.55 9.02 40.20
N LEU A 319 -43.68 8.72 40.83
CA LEU A 319 -44.03 9.28 42.10
C LEU A 319 -43.65 8.29 43.22
N HIS A 320 -42.75 8.68 44.11
CA HIS A 320 -42.26 7.82 45.21
C HIS A 320 -41.78 6.42 44.76
N GLY A 321 -41.09 6.36 43.58
CA GLY A 321 -40.56 5.10 43.06
C GLY A 321 -41.51 4.26 42.19
N VAL A 322 -42.80 4.62 42.15
CA VAL A 322 -43.79 3.93 41.30
C VAL A 322 -43.91 4.65 39.96
N ALA A 323 -43.72 3.93 38.87
CA ALA A 323 -43.92 4.47 37.53
C ALA A 323 -45.40 4.65 37.25
N MET A 324 -45.82 5.88 36.98
CA MET A 324 -47.19 6.18 36.54
C MET A 324 -47.28 6.02 35.01
N GLU A 325 -48.48 5.80 34.51
CA GLU A 325 -48.74 5.69 33.07
C GLU A 325 -48.31 6.99 32.34
N ALA A 326 -47.77 6.87 31.16
CA ALA A 326 -47.36 8.01 30.35
C ALA A 326 -48.56 8.96 30.13
N GLY A 327 -48.40 10.24 30.46
CA GLY A 327 -49.49 11.24 30.38
C GLY A 327 -50.35 11.38 31.64
N ALA A 328 -50.05 10.66 32.71
CA ALA A 328 -50.82 10.83 33.96
C ALA A 328 -50.69 12.25 34.56
N VAL A 329 -49.56 12.91 34.38
CA VAL A 329 -49.25 14.26 34.89
C VAL A 329 -49.38 15.33 33.80
N THR A 330 -48.98 15.04 32.58
CA THR A 330 -48.95 16.04 31.49
C THR A 330 -49.71 15.50 30.28
N ARG A 331 -50.91 15.98 30.07
CA ARG A 331 -51.73 15.73 28.88
C ARG A 331 -51.77 17.00 28.04
N PHE A 332 -51.22 16.95 26.82
CA PHE A 332 -51.20 18.10 25.92
C PHE A 332 -52.56 18.37 25.30
N ASN A 333 -52.89 19.63 25.07
CA ASN A 333 -54.10 20.07 24.41
C ASN A 333 -53.79 21.08 23.29
N PHE A 334 -54.80 21.47 22.52
CA PHE A 334 -54.60 22.43 21.40
C PHE A 334 -54.04 23.79 21.85
N GLN A 335 -54.37 24.21 23.09
CA GLN A 335 -53.81 25.48 23.61
C GLN A 335 -52.30 25.39 23.86
N ASP A 336 -51.74 24.20 24.13
CA ASP A 336 -50.29 24.00 24.22
C ASP A 336 -49.66 24.05 22.82
N VAL A 337 -50.35 23.47 21.83
CA VAL A 337 -49.95 23.56 20.40
C VAL A 337 -49.87 25.01 19.94
N ASP A 338 -50.92 25.81 20.26
CA ASP A 338 -50.97 27.24 19.93
C ASP A 338 -49.88 28.06 20.63
N ALA A 339 -49.53 27.70 21.87
CA ALA A 339 -48.46 28.37 22.61
C ALA A 339 -47.07 28.07 21.98
N ILE A 340 -46.83 26.82 21.61
CA ILE A 340 -45.59 26.39 20.94
C ILE A 340 -45.46 27.02 19.56
N ALA A 341 -46.55 27.12 18.80
CA ALA A 341 -46.54 27.72 17.47
C ALA A 341 -46.15 29.22 17.47
N LYS A 342 -46.23 29.92 18.60
CA LYS A 342 -45.87 31.32 18.75
C LYS A 342 -44.38 31.53 19.13
N ILE A 343 -43.61 30.46 19.38
CA ILE A 343 -42.23 30.57 19.79
C ILE A 343 -41.39 31.00 18.58
N PRO A 344 -40.52 32.01 18.70
CA PRO A 344 -39.61 32.41 17.63
C PRO A 344 -38.75 31.22 17.18
N GLY A 345 -38.56 31.04 15.85
CA GLY A 345 -37.81 29.93 15.27
C GLY A 345 -38.64 28.67 14.96
N VAL A 346 -39.87 28.58 15.46
CA VAL A 346 -40.82 27.53 15.08
C VAL A 346 -41.46 27.89 13.72
N LYS A 347 -41.34 26.98 12.75
CA LYS A 347 -41.87 27.15 11.40
C LYS A 347 -43.29 26.56 11.28
N ARG A 348 -43.48 25.35 11.77
CA ARG A 348 -44.76 24.64 11.76
C ARG A 348 -44.92 23.78 13.02
N VAL A 349 -46.16 23.53 13.39
CA VAL A 349 -46.51 22.63 14.50
C VAL A 349 -47.65 21.71 14.05
N SER A 350 -47.54 20.44 14.36
CA SER A 350 -48.59 19.45 14.11
C SER A 350 -48.87 18.62 15.35
N PRO A 351 -50.07 18.74 15.94
CA PRO A 351 -50.50 17.81 16.96
C PRO A 351 -50.79 16.45 16.34
N THR A 352 -50.41 15.37 17.04
CA THR A 352 -50.63 14.00 16.58
C THR A 352 -51.30 13.17 17.65
N VAL A 353 -52.29 12.39 17.24
CA VAL A 353 -53.00 11.40 18.07
C VAL A 353 -52.96 10.05 17.37
N SER A 354 -52.58 9.01 18.07
CA SER A 354 -52.43 7.67 17.49
C SER A 354 -53.38 6.67 18.16
N GLY A 355 -53.80 5.70 17.36
CA GLY A 355 -54.62 4.58 17.82
C GLY A 355 -54.67 3.47 16.75
N ARG A 356 -55.53 2.50 16.97
CA ARG A 356 -55.85 1.47 15.98
C ARG A 356 -57.32 1.51 15.62
N ALA A 357 -57.61 1.19 14.35
CA ALA A 357 -58.98 1.08 13.89
C ALA A 357 -59.15 -0.05 12.89
N GLN A 358 -60.33 -0.61 12.87
CA GLN A 358 -60.76 -1.58 11.84
C GLN A 358 -61.29 -0.82 10.63
N LEU A 359 -60.66 -1.07 9.50
CA LEU A 359 -61.10 -0.55 8.22
C LEU A 359 -61.98 -1.61 7.51
N VAL A 360 -63.00 -1.16 6.82
CA VAL A 360 -63.86 -2.04 6.01
C VAL A 360 -64.19 -1.35 4.68
N TYR A 361 -63.89 -2.04 3.59
CA TYR A 361 -64.29 -1.66 2.24
C TYR A 361 -64.87 -2.88 1.51
N ALA A 362 -66.09 -2.77 1.03
CA ALA A 362 -66.80 -3.89 0.42
C ALA A 362 -66.74 -5.15 1.32
N ASN A 363 -66.13 -6.23 0.85
CA ASN A 363 -65.98 -7.48 1.60
C ASN A 363 -64.58 -7.62 2.27
N GLN A 364 -63.71 -6.59 2.15
CA GLN A 364 -62.38 -6.61 2.74
C GLN A 364 -62.38 -5.87 4.07
N ASN A 365 -61.63 -6.39 5.03
CA ASN A 365 -61.40 -5.72 6.31
C ASN A 365 -59.93 -5.77 6.73
N TRP A 366 -59.45 -4.70 7.30
CA TRP A 366 -58.02 -4.59 7.68
C TRP A 366 -57.89 -3.82 9.02
N ASN A 367 -57.07 -4.28 9.92
CA ASN A 367 -56.78 -3.57 11.16
C ASN A 367 -55.43 -2.83 11.04
N THR A 368 -55.47 -1.51 11.07
CA THR A 368 -54.30 -0.68 10.84
C THR A 368 -54.13 0.42 11.88
N GLN A 369 -53.00 1.07 11.88
CA GLN A 369 -52.73 2.24 12.70
C GLN A 369 -53.45 3.47 12.15
N VAL A 370 -54.10 4.21 13.04
CA VAL A 370 -54.72 5.49 12.72
C VAL A 370 -53.89 6.60 13.34
N GLN A 371 -53.51 7.55 12.52
CA GLN A 371 -52.84 8.78 12.95
C GLN A 371 -53.73 9.98 12.63
N GLY A 372 -54.20 10.68 13.68
CA GLY A 372 -54.83 11.97 13.53
C GLY A 372 -53.76 13.06 13.61
N VAL A 373 -53.60 13.89 12.55
CA VAL A 373 -52.53 14.86 12.47
C VAL A 373 -53.01 16.25 12.06
N GLY A 374 -52.18 17.27 12.27
CA GLY A 374 -52.42 18.62 11.76
C GLY A 374 -52.19 18.78 10.27
N ALA A 375 -52.65 19.87 9.65
CA ALA A 375 -52.55 20.11 8.22
C ALA A 375 -51.10 20.23 7.72
N GLY A 376 -50.17 20.73 8.53
CA GLY A 376 -48.76 20.87 8.20
C GLY A 376 -47.94 19.56 8.24
N TYR A 377 -48.50 18.47 8.73
CA TYR A 377 -47.82 17.18 8.93
C TYR A 377 -47.22 16.60 7.65
N GLY A 378 -47.97 16.70 6.52
CA GLY A 378 -47.54 16.14 5.24
C GLY A 378 -46.20 16.68 4.78
N GLU A 379 -45.99 17.98 4.88
CA GLU A 379 -44.73 18.63 4.51
C GLU A 379 -43.63 18.37 5.56
N MET A 380 -43.96 18.43 6.85
CA MET A 380 -43.00 18.21 7.95
C MET A 380 -42.40 16.81 7.95
N ARG A 381 -43.17 15.79 7.60
CA ARG A 381 -42.79 14.37 7.65
C ARG A 381 -42.60 13.75 6.26
N ALA A 382 -42.43 14.58 5.21
CA ALA A 382 -42.32 14.12 3.84
C ALA A 382 -43.40 13.05 3.48
N SER A 383 -44.66 13.32 3.93
CA SER A 383 -45.81 12.43 3.77
C SER A 383 -46.90 13.06 2.89
N MET A 384 -46.50 13.92 1.95
CA MET A 384 -47.42 14.43 0.93
C MET A 384 -47.85 13.28 0.03
N PRO A 385 -49.14 13.14 -0.26
CA PRO A 385 -49.67 12.01 -1.04
C PRO A 385 -49.08 12.01 -2.49
N THR A 386 -48.79 10.82 -2.98
CA THR A 386 -48.34 10.59 -4.36
C THR A 386 -49.52 10.69 -5.35
N ILE A 387 -50.69 10.32 -4.90
CA ILE A 387 -51.94 10.39 -5.69
C ILE A 387 -53.00 11.08 -4.81
N GLY A 388 -53.68 12.06 -5.37
CA GLY A 388 -54.67 12.83 -4.62
C GLY A 388 -54.09 14.07 -3.94
N ARG A 389 -54.70 14.48 -2.81
CA ARG A 389 -54.31 15.68 -2.06
C ARG A 389 -54.29 15.45 -0.54
N PHE A 390 -53.60 16.30 0.18
CA PHE A 390 -53.69 16.36 1.64
C PHE A 390 -54.94 17.16 2.07
N PHE A 391 -55.38 17.02 3.31
CA PHE A 391 -56.52 17.78 3.83
C PHE A 391 -56.12 19.20 4.24
N THR A 392 -57.10 20.11 4.16
CA THR A 392 -56.90 21.53 4.42
C THR A 392 -57.17 21.88 5.90
N GLU A 393 -56.73 23.08 6.34
CA GLU A 393 -57.04 23.64 7.66
C GLU A 393 -58.56 23.73 7.93
N ASP A 394 -59.39 24.04 6.91
CA ASP A 394 -60.83 24.12 7.03
C ASP A 394 -61.45 22.71 7.24
N GLU A 395 -60.92 21.69 6.60
CA GLU A 395 -61.34 20.30 6.79
C GLU A 395 -60.96 19.79 8.18
N LEU A 396 -59.85 20.27 8.73
CA LEU A 396 -59.45 20.01 10.10
C LEU A 396 -60.41 20.71 11.13
N LYS A 397 -60.71 22.00 10.92
CA LYS A 397 -61.62 22.75 11.80
C LYS A 397 -63.05 22.23 11.76
N THR A 398 -63.52 21.86 10.58
CA THR A 398 -64.90 21.36 10.39
C THR A 398 -65.05 19.86 10.71
N ARG A 399 -63.97 19.19 11.14
CA ARG A 399 -63.95 17.76 11.48
C ARG A 399 -64.45 16.91 10.32
N LYS A 400 -64.02 17.24 9.06
CA LYS A 400 -64.39 16.47 7.89
C LYS A 400 -63.94 15.01 8.01
N ARG A 401 -64.72 14.10 7.41
CA ARG A 401 -64.44 12.67 7.41
C ARG A 401 -63.66 12.30 6.13
N VAL A 402 -62.41 12.77 6.04
CA VAL A 402 -61.50 12.50 4.96
C VAL A 402 -60.31 11.68 5.47
N VAL A 403 -59.77 10.81 4.63
CA VAL A 403 -58.68 9.90 5.02
C VAL A 403 -57.65 9.79 3.87
N LEU A 404 -56.37 9.77 4.27
CA LEU A 404 -55.27 9.35 3.44
C LEU A 404 -54.86 7.94 3.86
N ILE A 405 -54.57 7.08 2.90
CA ILE A 405 -54.23 5.67 3.17
C ILE A 405 -52.78 5.41 2.76
N GLY A 406 -52.06 4.60 3.53
CA GLY A 406 -50.74 4.11 3.17
C GLY A 406 -50.81 3.05 2.09
N THR A 407 -49.66 2.78 1.47
CA THR A 407 -49.58 1.86 0.33
C THR A 407 -49.95 0.42 0.66
N THR A 408 -49.63 -0.06 1.86
CA THR A 408 -50.04 -1.38 2.37
C THR A 408 -51.55 -1.45 2.52
N VAL A 409 -52.16 -0.45 3.14
CA VAL A 409 -53.63 -0.38 3.32
C VAL A 409 -54.33 -0.29 1.96
N ALA A 410 -53.82 0.50 1.00
CA ALA A 410 -54.35 0.60 -0.35
C ALA A 410 -54.36 -0.76 -1.05
N LYS A 411 -53.25 -1.50 -0.96
CA LYS A 411 -53.08 -2.83 -1.56
C LYS A 411 -54.04 -3.86 -0.93
N GLU A 412 -54.16 -3.88 0.40
CA GLU A 412 -54.98 -4.87 1.11
C GLU A 412 -56.50 -4.63 0.94
N LEU A 413 -56.94 -3.37 0.86
CA LEU A 413 -58.35 -3.06 0.73
C LEU A 413 -58.85 -2.95 -0.71
N PHE A 414 -58.02 -2.41 -1.63
CA PHE A 414 -58.44 -2.08 -2.98
C PHE A 414 -57.74 -2.93 -4.08
N GLY A 415 -56.68 -3.68 -3.70
CA GLY A 415 -55.88 -4.46 -4.65
C GLY A 415 -55.23 -3.56 -5.72
N GLN A 416 -55.74 -3.59 -6.94
CA GLN A 416 -55.29 -2.75 -8.06
C GLN A 416 -56.24 -1.60 -8.41
N ASP A 417 -57.41 -1.50 -7.74
CA ASP A 417 -58.37 -0.47 -8.02
C ASP A 417 -57.90 0.90 -7.47
N ASN A 418 -58.40 1.97 -8.12
CA ASN A 418 -58.10 3.32 -7.66
C ASN A 418 -58.87 3.66 -6.38
N PRO A 419 -58.19 3.90 -5.25
CA PRO A 419 -58.86 4.15 -3.98
C PRO A 419 -59.42 5.58 -3.84
N ILE A 420 -59.06 6.52 -4.72
CA ILE A 420 -59.46 7.93 -4.58
C ILE A 420 -60.98 8.07 -4.75
N ASP A 421 -61.55 8.96 -3.94
CA ASP A 421 -63.00 9.23 -3.82
C ASP A 421 -63.86 8.05 -3.35
N SER A 422 -63.25 6.90 -3.07
CA SER A 422 -63.96 5.77 -2.49
C SER A 422 -64.30 6.02 -1.00
N SER A 423 -65.37 5.40 -0.53
CA SER A 423 -65.83 5.48 0.84
C SER A 423 -65.44 4.24 1.63
N ILE A 424 -64.60 4.40 2.68
CA ILE A 424 -64.24 3.33 3.60
C ILE A 424 -64.85 3.54 4.96
N LYS A 425 -65.14 2.46 5.71
CA LYS A 425 -65.57 2.54 7.11
C LYS A 425 -64.36 2.43 8.05
N VAL A 426 -64.16 3.42 8.91
CA VAL A 426 -63.13 3.41 9.95
C VAL A 426 -63.89 3.33 11.28
N ASN A 427 -63.79 2.25 12.05
CA ASN A 427 -64.58 1.99 13.28
C ASN A 427 -66.05 2.35 13.13
N ARG A 428 -66.72 1.86 12.08
CA ARG A 428 -68.13 2.10 11.76
C ARG A 428 -68.49 3.49 11.19
N ILE A 429 -67.54 4.39 11.04
CA ILE A 429 -67.74 5.75 10.53
C ILE A 429 -67.26 5.79 9.07
N ILE A 430 -68.03 6.37 8.16
CA ILE A 430 -67.70 6.48 6.76
C ILE A 430 -66.74 7.66 6.52
N PHE A 431 -65.61 7.39 5.88
CA PHE A 431 -64.60 8.35 5.46
C PHE A 431 -64.42 8.29 3.92
N GLN A 432 -64.18 9.44 3.30
CA GLN A 432 -63.80 9.53 1.92
C GLN A 432 -62.29 9.48 1.77
N VAL A 433 -61.77 8.62 0.91
CA VAL A 433 -60.34 8.55 0.61
C VAL A 433 -59.95 9.72 -0.32
N ILE A 434 -59.06 10.59 0.12
CA ILE A 434 -58.63 11.79 -0.63
C ILE A 434 -57.19 11.70 -1.15
N GLY A 435 -56.40 10.69 -0.75
CA GLY A 435 -55.06 10.52 -1.23
C GLY A 435 -54.41 9.23 -0.75
N VAL A 436 -53.33 8.84 -1.46
CA VAL A 436 -52.48 7.71 -1.12
C VAL A 436 -51.10 8.26 -0.76
N LEU A 437 -50.56 7.84 0.38
CA LEU A 437 -49.28 8.28 0.92
C LEU A 437 -48.10 7.67 0.13
N PRO A 438 -46.94 8.33 0.10
CA PRO A 438 -45.74 7.76 -0.49
C PRO A 438 -45.29 6.52 0.27
N ALA A 439 -44.75 5.52 -0.44
CA ALA A 439 -44.17 4.35 0.19
C ALA A 439 -42.90 4.73 0.94
N LYS A 440 -42.85 4.40 2.23
CA LYS A 440 -41.67 4.57 3.12
C LYS A 440 -40.95 3.25 3.39
N GLY A 441 -41.58 2.15 3.02
CA GLY A 441 -41.05 0.79 3.15
C GLY A 441 -41.32 0.14 4.51
N ALA A 442 -41.20 -1.18 4.50
CA ALA A 442 -41.34 -2.00 5.70
C ALA A 442 -39.94 -2.31 6.28
N ASN A 443 -39.72 -2.12 7.55
CA ASN A 443 -38.58 -2.61 8.30
C ASN A 443 -38.93 -3.98 8.92
N MET A 444 -37.92 -4.77 9.30
CA MET A 444 -38.08 -6.12 9.88
C MET A 444 -39.03 -6.17 11.09
N TRP A 445 -39.32 -5.05 11.76
CA TRP A 445 -40.09 -4.94 12.97
C TRP A 445 -41.38 -4.12 12.82
N HIS A 446 -41.54 -3.34 11.75
CA HIS A 446 -42.69 -2.46 11.58
C HIS A 446 -42.86 -2.03 10.14
N ASP A 447 -44.10 -2.15 9.63
CA ASP A 447 -44.46 -1.62 8.29
C ASP A 447 -44.91 -0.16 8.45
N GLN A 448 -44.13 0.78 7.93
CA GLN A 448 -44.44 2.22 7.96
C GLN A 448 -45.56 2.60 7.00
N ASP A 449 -45.93 1.73 6.11
CA ASP A 449 -46.93 1.93 5.06
C ASP A 449 -48.31 1.36 5.49
N ASP A 450 -48.37 0.62 6.63
CA ASP A 450 -49.63 0.11 7.22
C ASP A 450 -50.23 1.13 8.21
N LEU A 451 -50.71 2.23 7.65
CA LEU A 451 -51.35 3.29 8.42
C LEU A 451 -52.38 4.07 7.61
N ILE A 452 -53.27 4.78 8.30
CA ILE A 452 -54.12 5.81 7.74
C ILE A 452 -53.91 7.14 8.47
N ILE A 453 -54.00 8.23 7.71
CA ILE A 453 -53.91 9.60 8.25
C ILE A 453 -55.27 10.29 8.08
N ILE A 454 -55.76 10.87 9.16
CA ILE A 454 -57.02 11.63 9.22
C ILE A 454 -56.78 12.96 9.95
N PRO A 455 -57.67 13.99 9.81
CA PRO A 455 -57.56 15.21 10.59
C PRO A 455 -57.59 14.94 12.10
N VAL A 456 -56.68 15.55 12.88
CA VAL A 456 -56.53 15.28 14.31
C VAL A 456 -57.80 15.48 15.08
N THR A 457 -58.56 16.51 14.76
CA THR A 457 -59.87 16.80 15.38
C THR A 457 -60.90 15.69 15.12
N THR A 458 -60.89 15.12 13.89
CA THR A 458 -61.77 13.99 13.53
C THR A 458 -61.32 12.73 14.25
N ALA A 459 -59.99 12.47 14.31
CA ALA A 459 -59.42 11.35 15.05
C ALA A 459 -59.80 11.36 16.52
N MET A 460 -59.59 12.49 17.21
CA MET A 460 -59.85 12.65 18.63
C MET A 460 -61.31 12.43 18.95
N TYR A 461 -62.21 13.22 18.35
CA TYR A 461 -63.59 13.26 18.76
C TYR A 461 -64.48 12.19 18.16
N ARG A 462 -64.12 11.62 17.00
CA ARG A 462 -65.00 10.66 16.32
C ARG A 462 -64.48 9.22 16.33
N VAL A 463 -63.17 9.02 16.18
CA VAL A 463 -62.59 7.67 15.97
C VAL A 463 -62.04 7.09 17.28
N LEU A 464 -61.25 7.86 18.03
CA LEU A 464 -60.48 7.40 19.18
C LEU A 464 -61.08 7.79 20.55
N GLY A 465 -62.00 8.77 20.60
CA GLY A 465 -62.61 9.22 21.86
C GLY A 465 -61.58 9.85 22.84
N LYS A 466 -60.53 10.50 22.33
CA LYS A 466 -59.47 11.13 23.12
C LYS A 466 -59.71 12.64 23.22
N GLU A 467 -59.45 13.22 24.39
CA GLU A 467 -59.54 14.68 24.62
C GLU A 467 -58.16 15.36 24.64
N TYR A 468 -57.09 14.59 24.47
CA TYR A 468 -55.70 15.05 24.55
C TYR A 468 -54.91 14.62 23.34
N VAL A 469 -53.78 15.31 23.09
CA VAL A 469 -52.82 15.06 22.05
C VAL A 469 -51.71 14.15 22.58
N ASP A 470 -51.37 13.11 21.88
CA ASP A 470 -50.34 12.15 22.30
C ASP A 470 -48.91 12.73 22.06
N THR A 471 -48.70 13.39 20.94
CA THR A 471 -47.43 14.04 20.59
C THR A 471 -47.63 15.35 19.84
N ILE A 472 -46.68 16.25 19.97
CA ILE A 472 -46.62 17.50 19.18
C ILE A 472 -45.35 17.48 18.38
N ASP A 473 -45.49 17.42 17.06
CA ASP A 473 -44.36 17.53 16.12
C ASP A 473 -44.14 18.99 15.76
N ILE A 474 -42.90 19.44 15.81
CA ILE A 474 -42.50 20.84 15.63
C ILE A 474 -41.37 20.92 14.62
N GLU A 475 -41.58 21.66 13.55
CA GLU A 475 -40.55 21.97 12.56
C GLU A 475 -39.86 23.28 12.95
N VAL A 476 -38.55 23.24 13.12
CA VAL A 476 -37.70 24.40 13.39
C VAL A 476 -37.17 24.99 12.09
N GLY A 477 -37.03 26.30 12.02
CA GLY A 477 -36.60 27.02 10.80
C GLY A 477 -35.17 26.75 10.34
N GLY A 478 -34.32 26.13 11.19
CA GLY A 478 -32.96 25.76 10.87
C GLY A 478 -32.30 24.94 11.97
N ALA A 479 -31.29 24.15 11.58
CA ALA A 479 -30.57 23.27 12.51
C ALA A 479 -29.87 24.05 13.65
N LEU A 480 -29.38 25.26 13.40
CA LEU A 480 -28.71 26.11 14.38
C LEU A 480 -29.64 26.65 15.50
N LEU A 481 -30.95 26.63 15.26
CA LEU A 481 -31.94 27.12 16.20
C LEU A 481 -32.56 25.99 17.05
N MET A 482 -32.16 24.73 16.82
CA MET A 482 -32.79 23.56 17.44
C MET A 482 -32.71 23.61 18.97
N ASP A 483 -31.52 23.87 19.50
CA ASP A 483 -31.30 23.89 20.96
C ASP A 483 -32.01 25.07 21.62
N GLU A 484 -31.98 26.24 21.01
CA GLU A 484 -32.65 27.45 21.51
C GLU A 484 -34.19 27.26 21.53
N VAL A 485 -34.74 26.73 20.44
CA VAL A 485 -36.18 26.44 20.34
C VAL A 485 -36.58 25.32 21.29
N GLN A 486 -35.74 24.30 21.47
CA GLN A 486 -36.00 23.20 22.43
C GLN A 486 -36.09 23.72 23.84
N GLU A 487 -35.19 24.59 24.28
CA GLU A 487 -35.23 25.18 25.61
C GLU A 487 -36.43 26.13 25.79
N ALA A 488 -36.71 26.95 24.77
CA ALA A 488 -37.91 27.83 24.78
C ALA A 488 -39.21 27.03 24.86
N ILE A 489 -39.33 25.88 24.19
CA ILE A 489 -40.49 24.98 24.29
C ILE A 489 -40.58 24.42 25.70
N LYS A 490 -39.45 23.97 26.28
CA LYS A 490 -39.38 23.45 27.63
C LYS A 490 -39.89 24.48 28.66
N GLU A 491 -39.37 25.69 28.60
CA GLU A 491 -39.78 26.78 29.46
C GLU A 491 -41.27 27.14 29.29
N ALA A 492 -41.76 27.22 28.03
CA ALA A 492 -43.16 27.51 27.75
C ALA A 492 -44.12 26.48 28.36
N ILE A 493 -43.77 25.17 28.26
CA ILE A 493 -44.56 24.08 28.83
C ILE A 493 -44.53 24.12 30.36
N ILE A 494 -43.36 24.27 30.98
CA ILE A 494 -43.18 24.35 32.44
C ILE A 494 -44.01 25.53 33.02
N LYS A 495 -43.85 26.72 32.44
CA LYS A 495 -44.57 27.93 32.86
C LYS A 495 -46.07 27.77 32.72
N ARG A 496 -46.53 27.25 31.59
CA ARG A 496 -47.95 27.11 31.30
C ARG A 496 -48.63 26.08 32.17
N ARG A 497 -47.98 24.95 32.40
CA ARG A 497 -48.49 23.83 33.18
C ARG A 497 -48.19 23.95 34.68
N ARG A 498 -47.46 25.00 35.08
CA ARG A 498 -47.02 25.27 36.47
C ARG A 498 -46.33 24.04 37.08
N LEU A 499 -45.47 23.39 36.30
CA LEU A 499 -44.76 22.20 36.75
C LEU A 499 -43.65 22.59 37.74
N ASN A 500 -43.56 21.82 38.84
CA ASN A 500 -42.48 21.95 39.81
C ASN A 500 -41.22 21.22 39.30
N LYS A 501 -40.05 21.52 39.89
CA LYS A 501 -38.77 20.88 39.51
C LYS A 501 -38.83 19.35 39.53
N GLU A 502 -39.61 18.75 40.44
CA GLU A 502 -39.79 17.29 40.49
C GLU A 502 -40.65 16.74 39.34
N SER A 503 -41.47 17.56 38.73
CA SER A 503 -42.36 17.20 37.62
C SER A 503 -41.78 17.60 36.25
N GLU A 504 -40.54 18.10 36.19
CA GLU A 504 -39.86 18.51 34.96
C GLU A 504 -39.72 17.35 33.97
N ASN A 505 -39.57 16.12 34.46
CA ASN A 505 -39.50 14.90 33.69
C ASN A 505 -40.86 14.32 33.25
N SER A 506 -41.98 15.05 33.48
CA SER A 506 -43.30 14.59 33.07
C SER A 506 -43.58 14.69 31.57
N PHE A 507 -42.68 15.28 30.81
CA PHE A 507 -42.68 15.29 29.35
C PHE A 507 -41.27 15.13 28.82
N GLU A 508 -41.17 14.68 27.58
CA GLU A 508 -39.89 14.45 26.86
C GLU A 508 -39.91 15.24 25.57
N ILE A 509 -38.83 15.99 25.30
CA ILE A 509 -38.59 16.62 23.99
C ILE A 509 -37.52 15.81 23.29
N ARG A 510 -37.90 15.15 22.22
CA ARG A 510 -36.96 14.39 21.38
C ARG A 510 -36.51 15.24 20.25
N ASN A 511 -35.21 15.46 20.17
CA ASN A 511 -34.55 16.10 19.06
C ASN A 511 -34.11 15.03 18.07
N MET A 512 -34.64 15.04 16.86
CA MET A 512 -34.28 14.07 15.84
C MET A 512 -32.83 14.26 15.37
N ALA A 513 -32.31 15.51 15.44
CA ALA A 513 -30.92 15.80 15.13
C ALA A 513 -29.93 15.13 16.10
N ASP A 514 -30.25 15.09 17.42
CA ASP A 514 -29.39 14.43 18.43
C ASP A 514 -29.31 12.92 18.20
N ILE A 515 -30.44 12.31 17.80
CA ILE A 515 -30.46 10.89 17.41
C ILE A 515 -29.58 10.66 16.20
N GLN A 516 -29.69 11.53 15.19
CA GLN A 516 -28.85 11.48 14.00
C GLN A 516 -27.38 11.62 14.35
N GLU A 517 -27.01 12.61 15.15
CA GLU A 517 -25.64 12.85 15.57
C GLU A 517 -25.07 11.64 16.32
N THR A 518 -25.83 11.06 17.24
CA THR A 518 -25.45 9.87 18.00
C THR A 518 -25.23 8.67 17.09
N LEU A 519 -26.10 8.43 16.12
CA LEU A 519 -25.96 7.35 15.15
C LEU A 519 -24.73 7.55 14.26
N VAL A 520 -24.50 8.78 13.78
CA VAL A 520 -23.32 9.12 12.98
C VAL A 520 -22.03 8.92 13.80
N LYS A 521 -21.98 9.40 15.05
CA LYS A 521 -20.83 9.21 15.95
C LYS A 521 -20.57 7.73 16.24
N THR A 522 -21.62 6.95 16.49
CA THR A 522 -21.50 5.50 16.71
C THR A 522 -20.94 4.81 15.48
N THR A 523 -21.48 5.11 14.29
CA THR A 523 -20.99 4.54 13.02
C THR A 523 -19.54 4.94 12.76
N GLN A 524 -19.18 6.19 13.07
CA GLN A 524 -17.81 6.67 12.93
C GLN A 524 -16.84 5.94 13.88
N THR A 525 -17.25 5.73 15.13
CA THR A 525 -16.45 4.96 16.11
C THR A 525 -16.23 3.53 15.64
N MET A 526 -17.28 2.86 15.13
CA MET A 526 -17.15 1.53 14.54
C MET A 526 -16.22 1.51 13.33
N THR A 527 -16.31 2.52 12.47
CA THR A 527 -15.42 2.65 11.30
C THR A 527 -13.96 2.80 11.72
N TRP A 528 -13.67 3.60 12.76
CA TRP A 528 -12.32 3.74 13.31
C TRP A 528 -11.81 2.44 13.93
N LEU A 529 -12.64 1.73 14.67
CA LEU A 529 -12.28 0.45 15.29
C LEU A 529 -11.93 -0.60 14.22
N LEU A 530 -12.79 -0.74 13.22
CA LEU A 530 -12.56 -1.66 12.10
C LEU A 530 -11.33 -1.25 11.28
N GLY A 531 -11.15 0.06 11.05
CA GLY A 531 -9.97 0.61 10.39
C GLY A 531 -8.67 0.30 11.12
N SER A 532 -8.68 0.33 12.45
CA SER A 532 -7.52 -0.05 13.28
C SER A 532 -7.17 -1.52 13.13
N ILE A 533 -8.16 -2.41 13.12
CA ILE A 533 -7.96 -3.85 12.88
C ILE A 533 -7.37 -4.09 11.49
N ALA A 534 -7.88 -3.40 10.48
CA ALA A 534 -7.36 -3.49 9.11
C ALA A 534 -5.92 -2.97 9.01
N ALA A 535 -5.58 -1.88 9.72
CA ALA A 535 -4.21 -1.35 9.78
C ALA A 535 -3.24 -2.36 10.42
N ILE A 536 -3.65 -3.02 11.52
CA ILE A 536 -2.84 -4.11 12.14
C ILE A 536 -2.64 -5.26 11.16
N SER A 537 -3.69 -5.68 10.45
CA SER A 537 -3.59 -6.75 9.44
C SER A 537 -2.60 -6.40 8.33
N LEU A 538 -2.60 -5.12 7.90
CA LEU A 538 -1.69 -4.63 6.88
C LEU A 538 -0.24 -4.55 7.39
N LEU A 539 -0.02 -4.19 8.67
CA LEU A 539 1.30 -4.25 9.31
C LEU A 539 1.85 -5.68 9.36
N VAL A 540 1.01 -6.66 9.71
CA VAL A 540 1.39 -8.08 9.69
C VAL A 540 1.79 -8.52 8.28
N GLY A 541 1.03 -8.10 7.25
CA GLY A 541 1.40 -8.29 5.84
C GLY A 541 2.75 -7.68 5.49
N GLY A 542 3.04 -6.47 5.99
CA GLY A 542 4.33 -5.80 5.84
C GLY A 542 5.51 -6.54 6.47
N ILE A 543 5.33 -7.08 7.67
CA ILE A 543 6.34 -7.94 8.34
C ILE A 543 6.59 -9.21 7.50
N GLY A 544 5.54 -9.78 6.91
CA GLY A 544 5.67 -10.90 5.98
C GLY A 544 6.55 -10.56 4.77
N ILE A 545 6.37 -9.39 4.17
CA ILE A 545 7.23 -8.90 3.09
C ILE A 545 8.67 -8.72 3.55
N MET A 546 8.89 -8.09 4.70
CA MET A 546 10.23 -7.90 5.26
C MET A 546 10.96 -9.25 5.42
N ASN A 547 10.31 -10.25 6.01
CA ASN A 547 10.91 -11.58 6.19
C ASN A 547 11.27 -12.24 4.85
N ILE A 548 10.37 -12.14 3.86
CA ILE A 548 10.61 -12.73 2.55
C ILE A 548 11.72 -11.99 1.79
N MET A 549 11.79 -10.66 1.91
CA MET A 549 12.88 -9.87 1.35
C MET A 549 14.23 -10.21 1.99
N LEU A 550 14.28 -10.48 3.31
CA LEU A 550 15.50 -10.94 3.97
C LEU A 550 15.97 -12.29 3.42
N VAL A 551 15.06 -13.24 3.26
CA VAL A 551 15.37 -14.53 2.63
C VAL A 551 15.85 -14.31 1.19
N SER A 552 15.23 -13.41 0.44
CA SER A 552 15.66 -13.07 -0.93
C SER A 552 17.08 -12.47 -0.96
N VAL A 553 17.44 -11.64 0.02
CA VAL A 553 18.79 -11.09 0.16
C VAL A 553 19.81 -12.21 0.42
N THR A 554 19.52 -13.13 1.36
CA THR A 554 20.43 -14.24 1.68
C THR A 554 20.63 -15.19 0.49
N GLU A 555 19.57 -15.55 -0.23
CA GLU A 555 19.67 -16.40 -1.43
C GLU A 555 20.43 -15.73 -2.58
N ARG A 556 20.40 -14.40 -2.67
CA ARG A 556 21.07 -13.62 -3.71
C ARG A 556 22.36 -12.98 -3.25
N THR A 557 22.90 -13.39 -2.11
CA THR A 557 24.11 -12.82 -1.53
C THR A 557 25.25 -12.80 -2.54
N ARG A 558 25.48 -13.91 -3.26
CA ARG A 558 26.53 -14.03 -4.29
C ARG A 558 26.28 -13.13 -5.49
N GLU A 559 25.04 -12.98 -5.91
CA GLU A 559 24.64 -12.08 -7.00
C GLU A 559 24.90 -10.61 -6.63
N ILE A 560 24.56 -10.22 -5.38
CA ILE A 560 24.84 -8.87 -4.85
C ILE A 560 26.34 -8.63 -4.79
N GLY A 561 27.11 -9.62 -4.30
CA GLY A 561 28.56 -9.58 -4.26
C GLY A 561 29.19 -9.32 -5.63
N LEU A 562 28.71 -10.03 -6.65
CA LEU A 562 29.15 -9.82 -8.03
C LEU A 562 28.86 -8.40 -8.53
N ARG A 563 27.62 -7.90 -8.34
CA ARG A 563 27.25 -6.52 -8.75
C ARG A 563 28.16 -5.48 -8.11
N LYS A 564 28.39 -5.61 -6.81
CA LYS A 564 29.32 -4.72 -6.10
C LYS A 564 30.76 -4.85 -6.57
N ALA A 565 31.21 -6.05 -6.90
CA ALA A 565 32.56 -6.30 -7.42
C ALA A 565 32.81 -5.66 -8.80
N ILE A 566 31.80 -5.56 -9.65
CA ILE A 566 31.88 -4.90 -10.95
C ILE A 566 31.58 -3.40 -10.91
N GLY A 567 31.32 -2.83 -9.70
CA GLY A 567 31.22 -1.40 -9.46
C GLY A 567 29.84 -0.84 -9.22
N ALA A 568 28.84 -1.67 -8.83
CA ALA A 568 27.56 -1.18 -8.34
C ALA A 568 27.74 -0.40 -7.03
N HIS A 569 27.05 0.74 -6.90
CA HIS A 569 26.98 1.52 -5.67
C HIS A 569 26.02 0.89 -4.65
N ASP A 570 26.19 1.23 -3.39
CA ASP A 570 25.26 0.81 -2.33
C ASP A 570 23.84 1.33 -2.60
N SER A 571 23.71 2.53 -3.18
CA SER A 571 22.44 3.12 -3.60
C SER A 571 21.72 2.31 -4.68
N ASP A 572 22.46 1.69 -5.63
CA ASP A 572 21.89 0.92 -6.72
C ASP A 572 21.27 -0.37 -6.19
N ILE A 573 22.00 -1.06 -5.31
CA ILE A 573 21.52 -2.27 -4.64
C ILE A 573 20.30 -1.94 -3.77
N MET A 574 20.38 -0.86 -2.98
CA MET A 574 19.26 -0.43 -2.13
C MET A 574 18.02 -0.07 -2.96
N ALA A 575 18.20 0.69 -4.05
CA ALA A 575 17.09 1.08 -4.94
C ALA A 575 16.45 -0.14 -5.60
N GLN A 576 17.24 -1.10 -6.05
CA GLN A 576 16.73 -2.34 -6.66
C GLN A 576 15.80 -3.10 -5.73
N PHE A 577 16.24 -3.40 -4.49
CA PHE A 577 15.44 -4.15 -3.52
C PHE A 577 14.24 -3.35 -3.03
N LEU A 578 14.37 -2.01 -2.90
CA LEU A 578 13.27 -1.14 -2.51
C LEU A 578 12.18 -1.11 -3.59
N ILE A 579 12.56 -0.98 -4.86
CA ILE A 579 11.62 -1.05 -5.99
C ILE A 579 10.93 -2.42 -6.05
N GLU A 580 11.67 -3.52 -5.81
CA GLU A 580 11.11 -4.87 -5.76
C GLU A 580 10.02 -4.98 -4.67
N SER A 581 10.25 -4.44 -3.48
CA SER A 581 9.26 -4.44 -2.40
C SER A 581 8.03 -3.57 -2.75
N VAL A 582 8.24 -2.38 -3.32
CA VAL A 582 7.15 -1.48 -3.74
C VAL A 582 6.30 -2.10 -4.85
N VAL A 583 6.91 -2.75 -5.84
CA VAL A 583 6.18 -3.43 -6.92
C VAL A 583 5.34 -4.58 -6.36
N MET A 584 5.88 -5.36 -5.42
CA MET A 584 5.12 -6.44 -4.75
C MET A 584 3.94 -5.89 -3.96
N THR A 585 4.13 -4.83 -3.15
CA THR A 585 3.05 -4.26 -2.35
C THR A 585 2.01 -3.55 -3.20
N PHE A 586 2.41 -2.85 -4.24
CA PHE A 586 1.51 -2.21 -5.19
C PHE A 586 0.65 -3.23 -5.95
N SER A 587 1.26 -4.30 -6.45
CA SER A 587 0.55 -5.40 -7.11
C SER A 587 -0.42 -6.12 -6.17
N GLY A 588 0.03 -6.41 -4.94
CA GLY A 588 -0.81 -6.95 -3.87
C GLY A 588 -1.95 -6.00 -3.48
N GLY A 589 -1.67 -4.69 -3.45
CA GLY A 589 -2.64 -3.63 -3.20
C GLY A 589 -3.73 -3.58 -4.26
N ILE A 590 -3.36 -3.57 -5.55
CA ILE A 590 -4.34 -3.60 -6.66
C ILE A 590 -5.21 -4.87 -6.59
N ALA A 591 -4.58 -6.04 -6.39
CA ALA A 591 -5.31 -7.30 -6.24
C ALA A 591 -6.25 -7.24 -5.02
N GLY A 592 -5.81 -6.64 -3.90
CA GLY A 592 -6.62 -6.41 -2.70
C GLY A 592 -7.80 -5.47 -2.93
N VAL A 593 -7.62 -4.40 -3.70
CA VAL A 593 -8.73 -3.49 -4.10
C VAL A 593 -9.76 -4.24 -4.92
N LEU A 594 -9.34 -5.02 -5.92
CA LEU A 594 -10.25 -5.80 -6.77
C LEU A 594 -11.02 -6.84 -5.94
N PHE A 595 -10.31 -7.58 -5.10
CA PHE A 595 -10.89 -8.63 -4.26
C PHE A 595 -11.82 -8.05 -3.18
N GLY A 596 -11.40 -6.97 -2.49
CA GLY A 596 -12.19 -6.27 -1.50
C GLY A 596 -13.45 -5.63 -2.08
N SER A 597 -13.36 -5.04 -3.28
CA SER A 597 -14.51 -4.52 -4.00
C SER A 597 -15.47 -5.64 -4.42
N GLY A 598 -14.95 -6.79 -4.86
CA GLY A 598 -15.75 -7.97 -5.18
C GLY A 598 -16.51 -8.51 -3.96
N ILE A 599 -15.86 -8.61 -2.80
CA ILE A 599 -16.51 -9.01 -1.54
C ILE A 599 -17.59 -8.01 -1.16
N ALA A 600 -17.29 -6.70 -1.23
CA ALA A 600 -18.25 -5.65 -0.91
C ALA A 600 -19.51 -5.77 -1.79
N LEU A 601 -19.34 -5.92 -3.11
CA LEU A 601 -20.46 -6.11 -4.04
C LEU A 601 -21.25 -7.39 -3.76
N LEU A 602 -20.56 -8.48 -3.41
CA LEU A 602 -21.23 -9.73 -3.03
C LEU A 602 -22.09 -9.56 -1.77
N MET A 603 -21.57 -8.86 -0.77
CA MET A 603 -22.32 -8.52 0.46
C MET A 603 -23.53 -7.63 0.15
N ALA A 604 -23.42 -6.68 -0.78
CA ALA A 604 -24.55 -5.86 -1.21
C ALA A 604 -25.68 -6.72 -1.78
N VAL A 605 -25.34 -7.70 -2.64
CA VAL A 605 -26.33 -8.56 -3.29
C VAL A 605 -26.94 -9.59 -2.33
N LEU A 606 -26.11 -10.24 -1.49
CA LEU A 606 -26.59 -11.33 -0.62
C LEU A 606 -27.29 -10.81 0.65
N ALA A 607 -26.76 -9.75 1.26
CA ALA A 607 -27.27 -9.22 2.52
C ALA A 607 -28.18 -7.99 2.34
N GLY A 608 -28.34 -7.48 1.12
CA GLY A 608 -29.13 -6.27 0.87
C GLY A 608 -28.54 -4.99 1.49
N TRP A 609 -27.24 -4.99 1.79
CA TRP A 609 -26.59 -3.84 2.43
C TRP A 609 -26.29 -2.75 1.41
N THR A 610 -26.52 -1.51 1.79
CA THR A 610 -26.09 -0.36 1.00
C THR A 610 -24.59 -0.20 1.12
N ILE A 611 -23.85 -0.40 0.03
CA ILE A 611 -22.41 -0.34 -0.01
C ILE A 611 -22.00 0.75 -1.01
N LYS A 612 -21.08 1.63 -0.58
CA LYS A 612 -20.59 2.72 -1.42
C LYS A 612 -19.05 2.68 -1.46
N ILE A 613 -18.51 2.25 -2.61
CA ILE A 613 -17.07 2.25 -2.84
C ILE A 613 -16.69 3.66 -3.31
N SER A 614 -15.86 4.34 -2.53
CA SER A 614 -15.37 5.69 -2.85
C SER A 614 -14.00 5.62 -3.51
N THR A 615 -13.76 6.49 -4.49
CA THR A 615 -12.44 6.67 -5.12
C THR A 615 -11.38 7.06 -4.10
N SER A 616 -11.76 7.85 -3.07
CA SER A 616 -10.85 8.21 -1.97
C SER A 616 -10.39 6.98 -1.16
N SER A 617 -11.28 6.00 -0.93
CA SER A 617 -10.93 4.75 -0.23
C SER A 617 -9.92 3.93 -1.03
N ILE A 618 -10.07 3.86 -2.36
CA ILE A 618 -9.16 3.15 -3.26
C ILE A 618 -7.78 3.83 -3.23
N LEU A 619 -7.73 5.15 -3.38
CA LEU A 619 -6.48 5.92 -3.32
C LEU A 619 -5.78 5.76 -1.98
N LEU A 620 -6.51 5.87 -0.88
CA LEU A 620 -5.97 5.72 0.47
C LEU A 620 -5.39 4.31 0.67
N ALA A 621 -6.11 3.26 0.32
CA ALA A 621 -5.65 1.89 0.46
C ALA A 621 -4.40 1.59 -0.39
N THR A 622 -4.38 2.08 -1.65
CA THR A 622 -3.24 1.91 -2.56
C THR A 622 -2.02 2.67 -2.06
N THR A 623 -2.19 3.93 -1.64
CA THR A 623 -1.10 4.74 -1.08
C THR A 623 -0.53 4.09 0.18
N PHE A 624 -1.39 3.59 1.06
CA PHE A 624 -0.97 2.94 2.29
C PHE A 624 -0.20 1.64 2.01
N SER A 625 -0.60 0.86 1.00
CA SER A 625 0.14 -0.35 0.59
C SER A 625 1.55 -0.02 0.09
N VAL A 626 1.72 1.07 -0.68
CA VAL A 626 3.04 1.54 -1.14
C VAL A 626 3.91 2.00 0.04
N ILE A 627 3.33 2.75 0.99
CA ILE A 627 4.04 3.20 2.21
C ILE A 627 4.54 1.99 3.02
N ILE A 628 3.71 0.97 3.19
CA ILE A 628 4.11 -0.29 3.85
C ILE A 628 5.27 -0.96 3.09
N GLY A 629 5.21 -1.01 1.76
CA GLY A 629 6.30 -1.53 0.94
C GLY A 629 7.61 -0.77 1.13
N LEU A 630 7.56 0.55 1.23
CA LEU A 630 8.73 1.38 1.49
C LEU A 630 9.29 1.14 2.90
N ILE A 631 8.45 1.15 3.93
CA ILE A 631 8.89 1.00 5.34
C ILE A 631 9.52 -0.38 5.56
N PHE A 632 8.81 -1.45 5.21
CA PHE A 632 9.25 -2.82 5.46
C PHE A 632 10.29 -3.32 4.44
N GLY A 633 10.37 -2.71 3.25
CA GLY A 633 11.41 -2.98 2.26
C GLY A 633 12.74 -2.29 2.54
N LEU A 634 12.73 -1.16 3.27
CA LEU A 634 13.93 -0.35 3.50
C LEU A 634 15.02 -1.09 4.30
N TRP A 635 14.63 -1.83 5.34
CA TRP A 635 15.63 -2.51 6.18
C TRP A 635 16.32 -3.67 5.45
N PRO A 636 15.63 -4.61 4.75
CA PRO A 636 16.28 -5.63 3.92
C PRO A 636 17.14 -5.02 2.80
N ALA A 637 16.64 -3.97 2.12
CA ALA A 637 17.38 -3.29 1.06
C ALA A 637 18.69 -2.68 1.59
N ARG A 638 18.65 -2.06 2.77
CA ARG A 638 19.85 -1.51 3.42
C ARG A 638 20.83 -2.61 3.87
N GLN A 639 20.34 -3.76 4.30
CA GLN A 639 21.17 -4.90 4.65
C GLN A 639 21.87 -5.46 3.41
N ALA A 640 21.14 -5.61 2.29
CA ALA A 640 21.72 -6.02 1.00
C ALA A 640 22.81 -5.05 0.51
N ALA A 641 22.57 -3.74 0.61
CA ALA A 641 23.52 -2.71 0.21
C ALA A 641 24.83 -2.74 1.03
N LYS A 642 24.76 -3.11 2.31
CA LYS A 642 25.92 -3.16 3.20
C LYS A 642 26.75 -4.46 3.14
N LEU A 643 26.35 -5.43 2.31
CA LEU A 643 27.13 -6.67 2.16
C LEU A 643 28.54 -6.38 1.64
N ASN A 644 29.52 -7.00 2.28
CA ASN A 644 30.91 -6.98 1.81
C ASN A 644 31.01 -7.83 0.53
N PRO A 645 31.49 -7.29 -0.61
CA PRO A 645 31.55 -8.03 -1.86
C PRO A 645 32.38 -9.32 -1.79
N ILE A 646 33.45 -9.35 -1.00
CA ILE A 646 34.30 -10.53 -0.86
C ILE A 646 33.60 -11.65 -0.08
N GLU A 647 32.98 -11.29 1.06
CA GLU A 647 32.23 -12.25 1.86
C GLU A 647 31.03 -12.78 1.08
N ALA A 648 30.36 -11.90 0.35
CA ALA A 648 29.21 -12.24 -0.47
C ALA A 648 29.56 -13.19 -1.63
N LEU A 649 30.72 -13.04 -2.27
CA LEU A 649 31.19 -13.94 -3.35
C LEU A 649 31.63 -15.31 -2.83
N ARG A 650 32.06 -15.40 -1.56
CA ARG A 650 32.49 -16.67 -0.90
C ARG A 650 31.32 -17.41 -0.22
N TYR A 651 30.16 -16.80 -0.17
CA TYR A 651 28.97 -17.39 0.46
C TYR A 651 28.52 -18.63 -0.33
N GLU A 652 28.51 -19.81 0.32
CA GLU A 652 28.06 -21.10 -0.23
C GLU A 652 26.56 -21.30 -0.09
#